data_ac3c44d3f16cc1e1651340195f47d7c5
#
_entry.id   ac3c44d3f16cc1e1651340195f47d7c5
#
_cell.length_a   1.000
_cell.length_b   1.000
_cell.length_c   1.000
_cell.angle_alpha   90.00
_cell.angle_beta   90.00
_cell.angle_gamma   90.00
#
_symmetry.space_group_name_H-M   'P 1'
#
loop_
_entity.id
_entity.type
_entity.pdbx_description
1 polymer ?
#
loop_
_entity_poly.entity_id
_entity_poly.type
_entity_poly.pdbx_seq_one_letter_code
_entity_poly.pdbx_strand_id
1 'polypeptide(L)'
;MEGKREERKYNHGFFSSEVNTLAAIAETLFPPFSPTCQEENQTPKTQAVRSFMEASASELPIPDEVAEKMWKRASPKCLILVRIVLLLLSTRMGTLLICGRHCLDGKWPYINRFSTTPLAKREKVLQAWFKQRIFTPIRATFVYFKVDILYNIFARVDKNGENQLWEAIEYDIDKVENVPNERPLQKGIVETLHAKDTTHLLNSLTEKGLQATEDPRENALKIKCDAVVAGSGCGGGVAAATLASAGMKVIVLEKGEYYGPTDYSPFEGPSLENLYESGGNHPSVDGQIMILAGSTVGGGSAVNWSACIRTPEHVLREWAEECKIPVFRSKEYDSAMDMVWKRLGVTEDCNMESLQNQVLRKGCRSLGLQVETVPRNSSGDHYCGSCGYGCRRGDKKGTDRTWLVDAVNNGAIILTACKAERLMLEPNRTGTSTRKMKCLGVIAKSWNQNITRKLQIEAKVTISACGTLHTPLLMYSSRLNNPNIGRNLHLHPVTMTWGYLPDSVPDLKGKSSEGGIITSLHKVLGPDNKLQAIIETPSMGPGHFIASCPWVSGLDIKQRMLKFSRTATMLTIIRDRGSGRVHTDGRISYKLEKSDRENIRAGLRQSLRVLVAAGAVEVGTYQSDGQKMRCTGVSDEELDEFLGTVSADGGPLSGVKNWTVHSSAHQMGSCRMGINEKEGAVDENGESWEAQGLYVCDASVLPSAVGFNPMITIMATAYCISKGIAARTKKSISS
;
A
#
# COMPACT_ATOMS: atom_id res chain seq x y z
N MET A 1 10.81 -43.00 -18.60
CA MET A 1 9.93 -42.86 -17.39
C MET A 1 9.36 -41.46 -17.43
N GLU A 2 8.17 -41.34 -18.01
CA GLU A 2 7.44 -40.08 -18.04
C GLU A 2 6.89 -39.82 -16.64
N GLY A 3 7.47 -38.81 -15.95
CA GLY A 3 6.94 -38.36 -14.67
C GLY A 3 5.59 -37.65 -14.93
N LYS A 4 4.50 -38.23 -14.42
CA LYS A 4 3.20 -37.59 -14.34
C LYS A 4 3.39 -36.24 -13.66
N ARG A 5 3.22 -35.13 -14.44
CA ARG A 5 3.07 -33.78 -13.88
C ARG A 5 1.82 -33.79 -12.98
N GLU A 6 2.00 -33.63 -11.68
CA GLU A 6 0.89 -33.28 -10.79
C GLU A 6 0.37 -31.90 -11.24
N GLU A 7 -0.75 -31.89 -11.93
CA GLU A 7 -1.47 -30.66 -12.27
C GLU A 7 -1.95 -30.04 -10.95
N ARG A 8 -1.48 -28.83 -10.64
CA ARG A 8 -1.97 -28.04 -9.52
C ARG A 8 -3.46 -27.79 -9.74
N LYS A 9 -4.32 -28.36 -8.92
CA LYS A 9 -5.76 -28.16 -9.00
C LYS A 9 -6.10 -26.80 -8.38
N TYR A 10 -6.50 -25.82 -9.19
CA TYR A 10 -6.96 -24.52 -8.72
C TYR A 10 -8.32 -24.66 -8.02
N ASN A 11 -8.47 -23.96 -6.88
CA ASN A 11 -9.69 -24.03 -6.07
C ASN A 11 -10.45 -22.69 -6.15
N HIS A 12 -11.38 -22.60 -7.07
CA HIS A 12 -12.28 -21.45 -7.24
C HIS A 12 -13.70 -21.93 -7.56
N GLY A 13 -14.71 -21.11 -7.20
CA GLY A 13 -16.13 -21.45 -7.40
C GLY A 13 -16.69 -21.01 -8.76
N PHE A 14 -15.85 -20.70 -9.76
CA PHE A 14 -16.31 -20.34 -11.11
C PHE A 14 -16.58 -21.58 -11.95
N PHE A 15 -17.62 -21.49 -12.81
CA PHE A 15 -17.91 -22.53 -13.80
C PHE A 15 -16.93 -22.48 -14.97
N SER A 16 -16.72 -23.58 -15.67
CA SER A 16 -15.85 -23.64 -16.86
C SER A 16 -16.23 -22.60 -17.92
N SER A 17 -17.53 -22.30 -18.08
CA SER A 17 -17.99 -21.25 -19.01
C SER A 17 -17.60 -19.83 -18.58
N GLU A 18 -17.54 -19.57 -17.27
CA GLU A 18 -17.06 -18.31 -16.70
C GLU A 18 -15.55 -18.18 -16.92
N VAL A 19 -14.77 -19.24 -16.66
CA VAL A 19 -13.31 -19.28 -16.89
C VAL A 19 -12.98 -19.11 -18.37
N ASN A 20 -13.69 -19.78 -19.27
CA ASN A 20 -13.49 -19.60 -20.72
C ASN A 20 -13.78 -18.16 -21.17
N THR A 21 -14.78 -17.52 -20.56
CA THR A 21 -15.07 -16.11 -20.81
C THR A 21 -13.98 -15.20 -20.27
N LEU A 22 -13.47 -15.50 -19.07
CA LEU A 22 -12.33 -14.79 -18.45
C LEU A 22 -11.08 -14.92 -19.33
N ALA A 23 -10.78 -16.12 -19.87
CA ALA A 23 -9.70 -16.35 -20.81
C ALA A 23 -9.83 -15.49 -22.07
N ALA A 24 -11.04 -15.34 -22.62
CA ALA A 24 -11.29 -14.48 -23.77
C ALA A 24 -11.11 -12.98 -23.46
N ILE A 25 -11.45 -12.54 -22.26
CA ILE A 25 -11.16 -11.19 -21.78
C ILE A 25 -9.64 -11.01 -21.63
N ALA A 26 -8.95 -11.97 -21.03
CA ALA A 26 -7.52 -11.96 -20.83
C ALA A 26 -6.76 -11.88 -22.17
N GLU A 27 -7.14 -12.73 -23.14
CA GLU A 27 -6.60 -12.65 -24.50
C GLU A 27 -6.79 -11.27 -25.14
N THR A 28 -7.95 -10.64 -24.90
CA THR A 28 -8.21 -9.31 -25.45
C THR A 28 -7.37 -8.22 -24.80
N LEU A 29 -7.10 -8.35 -23.52
CA LEU A 29 -6.26 -7.41 -22.76
C LEU A 29 -4.78 -7.51 -23.15
N PHE A 30 -4.29 -8.73 -23.38
CA PHE A 30 -2.89 -9.01 -23.74
C PHE A 30 -2.87 -10.10 -24.85
N PRO A 31 -3.14 -9.71 -26.10
CA PRO A 31 -3.26 -10.65 -27.22
C PRO A 31 -1.91 -11.04 -27.81
N PRO A 32 -1.84 -12.21 -28.47
CA PRO A 32 -0.68 -12.57 -29.28
C PRO A 32 -0.62 -11.72 -30.56
N PHE A 33 0.58 -11.33 -30.96
CA PHE A 33 0.86 -10.69 -32.26
C PHE A 33 1.93 -11.47 -33.00
N SER A 34 1.67 -11.86 -34.24
CA SER A 34 2.69 -12.44 -35.09
C SER A 34 3.63 -11.34 -35.58
N PRO A 35 4.94 -11.50 -35.46
CA PRO A 35 5.90 -10.55 -35.97
C PRO A 35 5.83 -10.51 -37.51
N THR A 36 5.75 -9.31 -38.09
CA THR A 36 5.60 -9.10 -39.54
C THR A 36 6.92 -9.05 -40.28
N CYS A 37 8.08 -9.23 -39.63
CA CYS A 37 9.39 -9.13 -40.28
C CYS A 37 10.21 -10.40 -40.11
N GLN A 38 10.69 -10.91 -41.24
CA GLN A 38 11.79 -11.86 -41.38
C GLN A 38 13.12 -11.09 -41.18
N GLU A 39 13.55 -10.87 -39.94
CA GLU A 39 14.92 -10.44 -39.69
C GLU A 39 15.78 -11.68 -39.44
N GLU A 40 16.71 -11.95 -40.37
CA GLU A 40 17.61 -13.11 -40.36
C GLU A 40 18.68 -13.06 -39.25
N ASN A 41 18.86 -11.94 -38.54
CA ASN A 41 19.81 -11.79 -37.47
C ASN A 41 19.09 -11.92 -36.08
N GLN A 42 18.96 -13.14 -35.59
CA GLN A 42 18.38 -13.44 -34.29
C GLN A 42 19.41 -13.23 -33.18
N THR A 43 19.43 -12.03 -32.61
CA THR A 43 20.07 -11.84 -31.29
C THR A 43 19.14 -12.42 -30.18
N PRO A 44 19.67 -12.83 -29.00
CA PRO A 44 18.83 -13.28 -27.88
C PRO A 44 17.74 -12.25 -27.51
N LYS A 45 18.06 -10.96 -27.54
CA LYS A 45 17.10 -9.87 -27.29
C LYS A 45 15.96 -9.85 -28.31
N THR A 46 16.25 -10.07 -29.59
CA THR A 46 15.24 -10.13 -30.66
C THR A 46 14.30 -11.32 -30.45
N GLN A 47 14.83 -12.46 -30.00
CA GLN A 47 14.04 -13.65 -29.71
C GLN A 47 13.13 -13.45 -28.48
N ALA A 48 13.63 -12.84 -27.40
CA ALA A 48 12.83 -12.53 -26.22
C ALA A 48 11.67 -11.59 -26.55
N VAL A 49 11.93 -10.52 -27.34
CA VAL A 49 10.88 -9.59 -27.80
C VAL A 49 9.86 -10.31 -28.68
N ARG A 50 10.29 -11.22 -29.55
CA ARG A 50 9.40 -12.02 -30.38
C ARG A 50 8.48 -12.88 -29.53
N SER A 51 9.04 -13.67 -28.61
CA SER A 51 8.26 -14.50 -27.67
C SER A 51 7.29 -13.66 -26.85
N PHE A 52 7.71 -12.47 -26.39
CA PHE A 52 6.85 -11.52 -25.70
C PHE A 52 5.67 -11.03 -26.57
N MET A 53 5.91 -10.75 -27.84
CA MET A 53 4.82 -10.33 -28.76
C MET A 53 3.85 -11.46 -29.06
N GLU A 54 4.32 -12.70 -29.13
CA GLU A 54 3.51 -13.89 -29.38
C GLU A 54 2.74 -14.38 -28.12
N ALA A 55 3.18 -14.04 -26.89
CA ALA A 55 2.54 -14.44 -25.65
C ALA A 55 1.10 -13.91 -25.49
N SER A 56 0.24 -14.68 -24.85
CA SER A 56 -1.15 -14.32 -24.55
C SER A 56 -1.51 -14.54 -23.10
N ALA A 57 -2.37 -13.66 -22.57
CA ALA A 57 -2.90 -13.84 -21.22
C ALA A 57 -3.97 -14.95 -21.11
N SER A 58 -4.42 -15.53 -22.22
CA SER A 58 -5.31 -16.68 -22.22
C SER A 58 -4.59 -18.01 -22.04
N GLU A 59 -3.25 -18.02 -22.04
CA GLU A 59 -2.47 -19.24 -21.84
C GLU A 59 -2.68 -19.81 -20.43
N LEU A 60 -2.82 -21.13 -20.39
CA LEU A 60 -2.95 -21.84 -19.11
C LEU A 60 -1.62 -21.77 -18.33
N PRO A 61 -1.65 -21.56 -17.03
CA PRO A 61 -2.83 -21.56 -16.14
C PRO A 61 -3.35 -20.16 -15.76
N ILE A 62 -3.01 -19.12 -16.50
CA ILE A 62 -3.27 -17.72 -16.14
C ILE A 62 -4.76 -17.44 -15.80
N PRO A 63 -5.75 -17.86 -16.59
CA PRO A 63 -7.16 -17.61 -16.26
C PRO A 63 -7.60 -18.25 -14.94
N ASP A 64 -7.10 -19.46 -14.63
CA ASP A 64 -7.44 -20.15 -13.37
C ASP A 64 -6.76 -19.50 -12.16
N GLU A 65 -5.51 -19.02 -12.31
CA GLU A 65 -4.81 -18.26 -11.27
C GLU A 65 -5.55 -16.95 -10.95
N VAL A 66 -6.01 -16.24 -11.97
CA VAL A 66 -6.80 -15.02 -11.81
C VAL A 66 -8.14 -15.31 -11.16
N ALA A 67 -8.83 -16.37 -11.60
CA ALA A 67 -10.10 -16.80 -11.01
C ALA A 67 -9.94 -17.16 -9.52
N GLU A 68 -8.87 -17.89 -9.15
CA GLU A 68 -8.59 -18.21 -7.75
C GLU A 68 -8.32 -16.96 -6.90
N LYS A 69 -7.56 -16.00 -7.41
CA LYS A 69 -7.30 -14.72 -6.73
C LYS A 69 -8.59 -13.91 -6.55
N MET A 70 -9.41 -13.80 -7.59
CA MET A 70 -10.72 -13.13 -7.52
C MET A 70 -11.62 -13.78 -6.46
N TRP A 71 -11.67 -15.12 -6.44
CA TRP A 71 -12.47 -15.87 -5.46
C TRP A 71 -12.05 -15.63 -4.02
N LYS A 72 -10.74 -15.57 -3.77
CA LYS A 72 -10.18 -15.39 -2.42
C LYS A 72 -10.25 -13.95 -1.90
N ARG A 73 -10.20 -12.94 -2.79
CA ARG A 73 -9.95 -11.54 -2.40
C ARG A 73 -11.08 -10.58 -2.69
N ALA A 74 -11.91 -10.86 -3.70
CA ALA A 74 -12.99 -9.96 -4.04
C ALA A 74 -14.01 -9.87 -2.89
N SER A 75 -14.50 -8.66 -2.62
CA SER A 75 -15.63 -8.50 -1.73
C SER A 75 -16.85 -9.27 -2.29
N PRO A 76 -17.76 -9.78 -1.44
CA PRO A 76 -18.92 -10.54 -1.93
C PRO A 76 -19.74 -9.81 -3.01
N LYS A 77 -19.88 -8.50 -2.86
CA LYS A 77 -20.60 -7.67 -3.87
C LYS A 77 -19.85 -7.58 -5.20
N CYS A 78 -18.52 -7.42 -5.16
CA CYS A 78 -17.67 -7.39 -6.35
C CYS A 78 -17.70 -8.76 -7.04
N LEU A 79 -17.56 -9.85 -6.28
CA LEU A 79 -17.58 -11.21 -6.82
C LEU A 79 -18.90 -11.54 -7.50
N ILE A 80 -20.04 -11.15 -6.91
CA ILE A 80 -21.37 -11.32 -7.53
C ILE A 80 -21.44 -10.57 -8.86
N LEU A 81 -21.00 -9.32 -8.91
CA LEU A 81 -21.03 -8.52 -10.13
C LEU A 81 -20.14 -9.12 -11.23
N VAL A 82 -18.91 -9.53 -10.88
CA VAL A 82 -17.98 -10.22 -11.78
C VAL A 82 -18.64 -11.48 -12.36
N ARG A 83 -19.23 -12.33 -11.52
CA ARG A 83 -19.90 -13.56 -11.96
C ARG A 83 -21.09 -13.29 -12.88
N ILE A 84 -21.92 -12.31 -12.55
CA ILE A 84 -23.04 -11.90 -13.43
C ILE A 84 -22.52 -11.52 -14.82
N VAL A 85 -21.46 -10.69 -14.89
CA VAL A 85 -20.89 -10.26 -16.17
C VAL A 85 -20.30 -11.46 -16.94
N LEU A 86 -19.54 -12.34 -16.29
CA LEU A 86 -18.97 -13.54 -16.94
C LEU A 86 -20.06 -14.51 -17.44
N LEU A 87 -21.10 -14.74 -16.65
CA LEU A 87 -22.26 -15.59 -17.05
C LEU A 87 -23.00 -14.99 -18.23
N LEU A 88 -23.27 -13.68 -18.23
CA LEU A 88 -23.90 -13.01 -19.38
C LEU A 88 -23.05 -13.18 -20.64
N LEU A 89 -21.76 -12.91 -20.57
CA LEU A 89 -20.84 -13.05 -21.69
C LEU A 89 -20.67 -14.50 -22.18
N SER A 90 -20.90 -15.48 -21.32
CA SER A 90 -20.84 -16.91 -21.68
C SER A 90 -22.01 -17.37 -22.54
N THR A 91 -23.10 -16.56 -22.63
CA THR A 91 -24.29 -16.83 -23.43
C THR A 91 -24.42 -15.87 -24.61
N ARG A 92 -25.10 -16.29 -25.69
CA ARG A 92 -25.32 -15.43 -26.87
C ARG A 92 -26.19 -14.21 -26.55
N MET A 93 -27.32 -14.43 -25.88
CA MET A 93 -28.25 -13.36 -25.53
C MET A 93 -27.66 -12.39 -24.51
N GLY A 94 -26.96 -12.90 -23.50
CA GLY A 94 -26.27 -12.05 -22.54
C GLY A 94 -25.15 -11.23 -23.18
N THR A 95 -24.39 -11.82 -24.14
CA THR A 95 -23.38 -11.08 -24.90
C THR A 95 -24.03 -9.98 -25.75
N LEU A 96 -25.17 -10.27 -26.42
CA LEU A 96 -25.91 -9.24 -27.16
C LEU A 96 -26.36 -8.09 -26.24
N LEU A 97 -26.85 -8.42 -25.06
CA LEU A 97 -27.34 -7.43 -24.08
C LEU A 97 -26.26 -6.44 -23.64
N ILE A 98 -25.03 -6.93 -23.37
CA ILE A 98 -23.96 -6.07 -22.80
C ILE A 98 -22.86 -5.64 -23.77
N CYS A 99 -22.75 -6.30 -24.95
CA CYS A 99 -21.81 -5.94 -26.02
C CYS A 99 -22.51 -5.29 -27.24
N GLY A 100 -23.82 -5.35 -27.31
CA GLY A 100 -24.62 -4.79 -28.40
C GLY A 100 -24.20 -5.36 -29.77
N ARG A 101 -24.18 -4.50 -30.79
CA ARG A 101 -23.89 -4.89 -32.19
C ARG A 101 -22.51 -5.54 -32.45
N HIS A 102 -21.57 -5.41 -31.49
CA HIS A 102 -20.22 -5.94 -31.66
C HIS A 102 -20.16 -7.48 -31.65
N CYS A 103 -21.17 -8.15 -31.07
CA CYS A 103 -21.24 -9.61 -31.08
C CYS A 103 -21.98 -10.19 -32.30
N LEU A 104 -22.51 -9.34 -33.22
CA LEU A 104 -23.20 -9.78 -34.41
C LEU A 104 -22.22 -10.25 -35.48
N ASP A 105 -22.63 -11.30 -36.21
CA ASP A 105 -21.91 -11.88 -37.33
C ASP A 105 -22.85 -11.97 -38.57
N GLY A 106 -22.26 -11.93 -39.76
CA GLY A 106 -23.02 -12.14 -41.03
C GLY A 106 -23.35 -13.61 -41.29
N LYS A 107 -22.78 -14.56 -40.56
CA LYS A 107 -22.99 -16.00 -40.70
C LYS A 107 -23.77 -16.56 -39.50
N TRP A 108 -24.52 -17.66 -39.71
CA TRP A 108 -25.16 -18.40 -38.63
C TRP A 108 -24.07 -18.80 -37.58
N PRO A 109 -24.28 -18.58 -36.30
CA PRO A 109 -25.54 -18.32 -35.58
C PRO A 109 -25.92 -16.82 -35.42
N TYR A 110 -25.39 -15.89 -36.16
CA TYR A 110 -25.62 -14.43 -36.19
C TYR A 110 -25.30 -13.68 -34.91
N ILE A 111 -25.39 -14.31 -33.76
CA ILE A 111 -25.02 -13.76 -32.43
C ILE A 111 -23.96 -14.65 -31.85
N ASN A 112 -22.76 -14.12 -31.62
CA ASN A 112 -21.64 -14.84 -31.06
C ASN A 112 -21.66 -14.71 -29.49
N ARG A 113 -21.14 -15.74 -28.80
CA ARG A 113 -20.70 -15.57 -27.42
C ARG A 113 -19.45 -14.68 -27.40
N PHE A 114 -19.15 -14.05 -26.26
CA PHE A 114 -17.95 -13.21 -26.19
C PHE A 114 -16.68 -13.97 -26.56
N SER A 115 -16.50 -15.20 -26.08
CA SER A 115 -15.33 -16.05 -26.36
C SER A 115 -15.17 -16.42 -27.84
N THR A 116 -16.25 -16.46 -28.62
CA THR A 116 -16.22 -16.75 -30.06
C THR A 116 -16.27 -15.49 -30.93
N THR A 117 -16.40 -14.31 -30.34
CA THR A 117 -16.36 -13.03 -31.04
C THR A 117 -14.91 -12.74 -31.50
N PRO A 118 -14.66 -12.29 -32.76
CA PRO A 118 -13.33 -11.94 -33.21
C PRO A 118 -12.61 -10.94 -32.30
N LEU A 119 -11.30 -11.11 -32.09
CA LEU A 119 -10.47 -10.32 -31.18
C LEU A 119 -10.66 -8.79 -31.37
N ALA A 120 -10.63 -8.31 -32.62
CA ALA A 120 -10.81 -6.89 -32.93
C ALA A 120 -12.20 -6.34 -32.52
N LYS A 121 -13.23 -7.18 -32.51
CA LYS A 121 -14.57 -6.79 -32.04
C LYS A 121 -14.61 -6.82 -30.50
N ARG A 122 -13.99 -7.82 -29.85
CA ARG A 122 -13.85 -7.87 -28.39
C ARG A 122 -13.10 -6.65 -27.84
N GLU A 123 -12.03 -6.25 -28.52
CA GLU A 123 -11.26 -5.05 -28.14
C GLU A 123 -12.14 -3.79 -28.18
N LYS A 124 -12.96 -3.60 -29.22
CA LYS A 124 -13.91 -2.48 -29.29
C LYS A 124 -14.95 -2.51 -28.16
N VAL A 125 -15.42 -3.70 -27.76
CA VAL A 125 -16.32 -3.85 -26.60
C VAL A 125 -15.63 -3.38 -25.32
N LEU A 126 -14.42 -3.86 -25.05
CA LEU A 126 -13.69 -3.50 -23.83
C LEU A 126 -13.33 -2.01 -23.80
N GLN A 127 -12.96 -1.42 -24.95
CA GLN A 127 -12.76 0.03 -25.09
C GLN A 127 -14.04 0.82 -24.80
N ALA A 128 -15.20 0.33 -25.26
CA ALA A 128 -16.48 0.96 -25.00
C ALA A 128 -16.85 0.88 -23.50
N TRP A 129 -16.57 -0.25 -22.85
CA TRP A 129 -16.78 -0.39 -21.41
C TRP A 129 -15.88 0.56 -20.60
N PHE A 130 -14.62 0.68 -20.98
CA PHE A 130 -13.67 1.57 -20.30
C PHE A 130 -14.07 3.05 -20.39
N LYS A 131 -14.74 3.44 -21.48
CA LYS A 131 -15.24 4.80 -21.74
C LYS A 131 -16.67 5.02 -21.23
N GLN A 132 -17.34 4.00 -20.63
CA GLN A 132 -18.73 4.08 -20.20
C GLN A 132 -18.91 5.11 -19.09
N ARG A 133 -19.93 6.00 -19.23
CA ARG A 133 -20.19 7.11 -18.29
C ARG A 133 -21.48 6.96 -17.53
N ILE A 134 -22.50 6.29 -18.12
CA ILE A 134 -23.83 6.15 -17.55
C ILE A 134 -23.91 4.89 -16.70
N PHE A 135 -23.54 3.75 -17.28
CA PHE A 135 -23.55 2.47 -16.56
C PHE A 135 -22.15 2.15 -16.02
N THR A 136 -21.73 2.94 -15.03
CA THR A 136 -20.39 2.85 -14.42
C THR A 136 -20.04 1.49 -13.78
N PRO A 137 -20.98 0.63 -13.31
CA PRO A 137 -20.64 -0.71 -12.84
C PRO A 137 -19.93 -1.58 -13.87
N ILE A 138 -20.28 -1.49 -15.18
CA ILE A 138 -19.57 -2.26 -16.22
C ILE A 138 -18.12 -1.74 -16.39
N ARG A 139 -17.92 -0.42 -16.29
CA ARG A 139 -16.58 0.18 -16.30
C ARG A 139 -15.74 -0.29 -15.13
N ALA A 140 -16.28 -0.28 -13.92
CA ALA A 140 -15.60 -0.76 -12.71
C ALA A 140 -15.25 -2.26 -12.83
N THR A 141 -16.14 -3.07 -13.36
CA THR A 141 -15.90 -4.51 -13.61
C THR A 141 -14.76 -4.70 -14.62
N PHE A 142 -14.76 -3.92 -15.70
CA PHE A 142 -13.66 -3.95 -16.66
C PHE A 142 -12.33 -3.57 -16.02
N VAL A 143 -12.29 -2.50 -15.21
CA VAL A 143 -11.07 -2.07 -14.49
C VAL A 143 -10.58 -3.18 -13.56
N TYR A 144 -11.50 -3.87 -12.88
CA TYR A 144 -11.17 -5.00 -12.02
C TYR A 144 -10.52 -6.14 -12.82
N PHE A 145 -11.11 -6.58 -13.93
CA PHE A 145 -10.50 -7.57 -14.83
C PHE A 145 -9.13 -7.13 -15.34
N LYS A 146 -9.03 -5.88 -15.80
CA LYS A 146 -7.78 -5.33 -16.33
C LYS A 146 -6.67 -5.37 -15.28
N VAL A 147 -6.93 -4.91 -14.07
CA VAL A 147 -5.94 -4.86 -12.99
C VAL A 147 -5.50 -6.26 -12.61
N ASP A 148 -6.42 -7.16 -12.31
CA ASP A 148 -6.08 -8.51 -11.84
C ASP A 148 -5.37 -9.35 -12.91
N ILE A 149 -5.83 -9.26 -14.18
CA ILE A 149 -5.23 -10.03 -15.27
C ILE A 149 -3.84 -9.50 -15.60
N LEU A 150 -3.69 -8.20 -15.87
CA LEU A 150 -2.41 -7.62 -16.26
C LEU A 150 -1.38 -7.71 -15.13
N TYR A 151 -1.79 -7.47 -13.88
CA TYR A 151 -0.94 -7.69 -12.72
C TYR A 151 -0.43 -9.14 -12.65
N ASN A 152 -1.34 -10.11 -12.80
CA ASN A 152 -0.98 -11.52 -12.65
C ASN A 152 0.05 -11.98 -13.69
N ILE A 153 -0.07 -11.55 -14.94
CA ILE A 153 0.84 -11.95 -16.04
C ILE A 153 2.30 -11.60 -15.71
N PHE A 154 2.54 -10.42 -15.13
CA PHE A 154 3.88 -9.91 -14.87
C PHE A 154 4.39 -10.18 -13.45
N ALA A 155 3.50 -10.36 -12.47
CA ALA A 155 3.88 -10.64 -11.08
C ALA A 155 3.99 -12.14 -10.75
N ARG A 156 3.46 -13.03 -11.63
CA ARG A 156 3.57 -14.47 -11.47
C ARG A 156 4.99 -14.96 -11.75
N VAL A 157 5.37 -16.02 -11.08
CA VAL A 157 6.60 -16.78 -11.36
C VAL A 157 6.27 -18.26 -11.46
N ASP A 158 7.07 -18.99 -12.21
CA ASP A 158 7.00 -20.44 -12.29
C ASP A 158 7.67 -21.12 -11.07
N LYS A 159 7.82 -22.44 -11.10
CA LYS A 159 8.45 -23.22 -10.03
C LYS A 159 9.93 -22.88 -9.81
N ASN A 160 10.59 -22.32 -10.82
CA ASN A 160 12.00 -21.92 -10.78
C ASN A 160 12.15 -20.44 -10.34
N GLY A 161 11.06 -19.72 -10.11
CA GLY A 161 11.07 -18.29 -9.83
C GLY A 161 11.27 -17.43 -11.08
N GLU A 162 10.92 -17.92 -12.27
CA GLU A 162 11.12 -17.25 -13.55
C GLU A 162 9.78 -16.80 -14.14
N ASN A 163 9.83 -15.71 -14.92
CA ASN A 163 8.76 -15.26 -15.79
C ASN A 163 9.35 -14.94 -17.17
N GLN A 164 8.93 -15.68 -18.16
CA GLN A 164 9.46 -15.59 -19.55
C GLN A 164 9.29 -14.20 -20.18
N LEU A 165 8.39 -13.35 -19.66
CA LEU A 165 8.16 -12.02 -20.17
C LEU A 165 9.19 -10.99 -19.67
N TRP A 166 9.94 -11.29 -18.59
CA TRP A 166 10.82 -10.32 -17.96
C TRP A 166 12.05 -9.99 -18.78
N GLU A 167 12.60 -10.95 -19.52
CA GLU A 167 13.76 -10.73 -20.39
C GLU A 167 13.47 -9.65 -21.46
N ALA A 168 12.31 -9.71 -22.10
CA ALA A 168 11.92 -8.76 -23.13
C ALA A 168 11.74 -7.33 -22.61
N ILE A 169 11.35 -7.17 -21.35
CA ILE A 169 11.15 -5.86 -20.70
C ILE A 169 12.38 -5.43 -19.89
N GLU A 170 13.46 -6.20 -19.94
CA GLU A 170 14.72 -5.96 -19.22
C GLU A 170 14.53 -5.84 -17.70
N TYR A 171 13.60 -6.60 -17.14
CA TYR A 171 13.38 -6.64 -15.69
C TYR A 171 14.18 -7.77 -15.06
N ASP A 172 15.01 -7.38 -14.10
CA ASP A 172 15.77 -8.32 -13.26
C ASP A 172 15.31 -8.19 -11.81
N ILE A 173 15.22 -9.31 -11.13
CA ILE A 173 15.02 -9.33 -9.67
C ILE A 173 16.33 -8.92 -8.97
N ASP A 174 16.23 -8.24 -7.83
CA ASP A 174 17.39 -7.92 -7.00
C ASP A 174 18.03 -9.22 -6.45
N LYS A 175 19.13 -9.64 -7.06
CA LYS A 175 19.91 -10.81 -6.64
C LYS A 175 20.86 -10.39 -5.52
N VAL A 176 20.41 -10.55 -4.28
CA VAL A 176 21.27 -10.37 -3.11
C VAL A 176 22.09 -11.64 -2.90
N GLU A 177 23.40 -11.58 -3.16
CA GLU A 177 24.30 -12.75 -3.06
C GLU A 177 24.45 -13.26 -1.62
N ASN A 178 24.58 -12.33 -0.65
CA ASN A 178 24.75 -12.66 0.77
C ASN A 178 23.61 -12.04 1.59
N VAL A 179 22.49 -12.74 1.67
CA VAL A 179 21.37 -12.33 2.51
C VAL A 179 21.72 -12.59 3.98
N PRO A 180 21.70 -11.56 4.86
CA PRO A 180 21.99 -11.76 6.28
C PRO A 180 20.97 -12.70 6.93
N ASN A 181 21.45 -13.74 7.62
CA ASN A 181 20.58 -14.64 8.38
C ASN A 181 20.38 -14.13 9.82
N GLU A 182 19.81 -12.92 9.94
CA GLU A 182 19.59 -12.25 11.22
C GLU A 182 18.10 -12.21 11.55
N ARG A 183 17.75 -12.72 12.71
CA ARG A 183 16.40 -12.65 13.27
C ARG A 183 16.43 -11.96 14.65
N PRO A 184 16.65 -10.63 14.70
CA PRO A 184 16.93 -9.92 15.95
C PRO A 184 15.77 -9.97 16.98
N LEU A 185 14.55 -10.25 16.54
CA LEU A 185 13.38 -10.38 17.41
C LEU A 185 13.15 -11.80 17.94
N GLN A 186 13.91 -12.81 17.50
CA GLN A 186 13.63 -14.22 17.75
C GLN A 186 13.47 -14.55 19.24
N LYS A 187 14.26 -13.90 20.13
CA LYS A 187 14.17 -14.17 21.57
C LYS A 187 12.85 -13.70 22.20
N GLY A 188 12.15 -12.73 21.60
CA GLY A 188 10.89 -12.16 22.09
C GLY A 188 9.68 -12.50 21.24
N ILE A 189 9.82 -13.24 20.15
CA ILE A 189 8.71 -13.61 19.27
C ILE A 189 8.05 -14.92 19.72
N VAL A 190 6.73 -14.95 19.63
CA VAL A 190 5.87 -16.15 19.69
C VAL A 190 5.05 -16.18 18.39
N GLU A 191 5.43 -17.06 17.48
CA GLU A 191 4.76 -17.24 16.18
C GLU A 191 3.54 -18.15 16.37
N THR A 192 2.37 -17.55 16.63
CA THR A 192 1.17 -18.32 16.98
C THR A 192 0.71 -19.25 15.86
N LEU A 193 1.02 -18.94 14.60
CA LEU A 193 0.68 -19.77 13.44
C LEU A 193 1.38 -21.14 13.48
N HIS A 194 2.57 -21.22 14.08
CA HIS A 194 3.37 -22.43 14.17
C HIS A 194 3.07 -23.28 15.42
N ALA A 195 2.19 -22.82 16.31
CA ALA A 195 1.77 -23.61 17.46
C ALA A 195 0.91 -24.80 17.02
N LYS A 196 1.25 -26.01 17.53
CA LYS A 196 0.50 -27.23 17.19
C LYS A 196 -0.93 -27.20 17.67
N ASP A 197 -1.14 -26.66 18.88
CA ASP A 197 -2.41 -26.54 19.57
C ASP A 197 -2.33 -25.45 20.65
N THR A 198 -3.43 -25.28 21.38
CA THR A 198 -3.54 -24.33 22.49
C THR A 198 -2.55 -24.59 23.62
N THR A 199 -2.28 -25.87 23.95
CA THR A 199 -1.34 -26.26 25.02
C THR A 199 0.10 -25.92 24.64
N HIS A 200 0.47 -26.17 23.39
CA HIS A 200 1.79 -25.78 22.88
C HIS A 200 1.98 -24.27 22.92
N LEU A 201 0.93 -23.48 22.56
CA LEU A 201 0.99 -22.02 22.66
C LEU A 201 1.16 -21.59 24.13
N LEU A 202 0.41 -22.17 25.06
CA LEU A 202 0.50 -21.88 26.49
C LEU A 202 1.93 -22.11 27.02
N ASN A 203 2.54 -23.25 26.67
CA ASN A 203 3.91 -23.56 27.05
C ASN A 203 4.89 -22.52 26.48
N SER A 204 4.78 -22.19 25.20
CA SER A 204 5.63 -21.17 24.56
C SER A 204 5.51 -19.79 25.23
N LEU A 205 4.31 -19.38 25.66
CA LEU A 205 4.09 -18.15 26.40
C LEU A 205 4.76 -18.19 27.77
N THR A 206 4.63 -19.33 28.48
CA THR A 206 5.22 -19.54 29.80
C THR A 206 6.75 -19.58 29.74
N GLU A 207 7.33 -20.26 28.75
CA GLU A 207 8.78 -20.27 28.50
C GLU A 207 9.36 -18.86 28.24
N LYS A 208 8.57 -17.98 27.63
CA LYS A 208 8.93 -16.57 27.46
C LYS A 208 8.68 -15.71 28.72
N GLY A 209 8.30 -16.33 29.86
CA GLY A 209 8.10 -15.64 31.14
C GLY A 209 6.77 -14.92 31.30
N LEU A 210 5.77 -15.20 30.45
CA LEU A 210 4.42 -14.67 30.61
C LEU A 210 3.60 -15.48 31.61
N GLN A 211 2.80 -14.80 32.40
CA GLN A 211 1.78 -15.44 33.24
C GLN A 211 0.56 -15.74 32.41
N ALA A 212 0.47 -16.98 31.91
CA ALA A 212 -0.62 -17.45 31.10
C ALA A 212 -1.33 -18.62 31.77
N THR A 213 -2.67 -18.63 31.77
CA THR A 213 -3.51 -19.67 32.37
C THR A 213 -4.69 -19.97 31.46
N GLU A 214 -5.14 -21.23 31.46
CA GLU A 214 -6.39 -21.59 30.80
C GLU A 214 -7.60 -21.28 31.67
N ASP A 215 -8.63 -20.71 31.06
CA ASP A 215 -9.96 -20.61 31.66
C ASP A 215 -10.96 -21.40 30.80
N PRO A 216 -11.26 -22.66 31.18
CA PRO A 216 -12.21 -23.49 30.43
C PRO A 216 -13.62 -22.93 30.40
N ARG A 217 -14.05 -22.13 31.42
CA ARG A 217 -15.41 -21.58 31.52
C ARG A 217 -15.61 -20.48 30.48
N GLU A 218 -14.59 -19.66 30.24
CA GLU A 218 -14.64 -18.57 29.26
C GLU A 218 -14.12 -18.99 27.87
N ASN A 219 -13.64 -20.23 27.76
CA ASN A 219 -12.95 -20.72 26.55
C ASN A 219 -11.81 -19.80 26.11
N ALA A 220 -10.96 -19.41 27.07
CA ALA A 220 -9.91 -18.41 26.87
C ALA A 220 -8.56 -18.84 27.46
N LEU A 221 -7.47 -18.33 26.88
CA LEU A 221 -6.17 -18.21 27.50
C LEU A 221 -6.07 -16.80 28.13
N LYS A 222 -5.97 -16.73 29.44
CA LYS A 222 -5.78 -15.48 30.17
C LYS A 222 -4.29 -15.19 30.34
N ILE A 223 -3.86 -14.01 29.91
CA ILE A 223 -2.46 -13.57 29.96
C ILE A 223 -2.42 -12.22 30.66
N LYS A 224 -1.49 -12.02 31.60
CA LYS A 224 -1.35 -10.77 32.36
C LYS A 224 -0.06 -10.05 32.00
N CYS A 225 -0.17 -8.72 31.81
CA CYS A 225 0.98 -7.83 31.59
C CYS A 225 0.70 -6.42 32.16
N ASP A 226 1.67 -5.52 32.12
CA ASP A 226 1.47 -4.12 32.50
C ASP A 226 0.90 -3.30 31.35
N ALA A 227 1.36 -3.59 30.12
CA ALA A 227 0.89 -2.91 28.90
C ALA A 227 0.70 -3.89 27.74
N VAL A 228 -0.40 -3.76 27.02
CA VAL A 228 -0.64 -4.45 25.75
C VAL A 228 -0.70 -3.44 24.61
N VAL A 229 0.06 -3.72 23.53
CA VAL A 229 0.15 -2.88 22.33
C VAL A 229 -0.43 -3.68 21.15
N ALA A 230 -1.52 -3.21 20.59
CA ALA A 230 -2.13 -3.83 19.41
C ALA A 230 -1.59 -3.18 18.12
N GLY A 231 -0.70 -3.86 17.43
CA GLY A 231 0.04 -3.43 16.25
C GLY A 231 1.52 -3.15 16.51
N SER A 232 2.39 -3.61 15.63
CA SER A 232 3.86 -3.52 15.71
C SER A 232 4.48 -2.48 14.77
N GLY A 233 3.65 -1.69 14.08
CA GLY A 233 4.09 -0.68 13.10
C GLY A 233 4.84 0.50 13.73
N CYS A 234 4.94 1.61 12.98
CA CYS A 234 5.70 2.81 13.38
C CYS A 234 5.40 3.27 14.80
N GLY A 235 4.13 3.42 15.16
CA GLY A 235 3.76 3.89 16.50
C GLY A 235 3.85 2.80 17.56
N GLY A 236 3.38 1.58 17.26
CA GLY A 236 3.38 0.47 18.21
C GLY A 236 4.78 -0.01 18.59
N GLY A 237 5.71 -0.04 17.65
CA GLY A 237 7.11 -0.37 17.92
C GLY A 237 7.77 0.63 18.87
N VAL A 238 7.55 1.94 18.63
CA VAL A 238 8.05 3.02 19.51
C VAL A 238 7.43 2.93 20.93
N ALA A 239 6.10 2.72 20.99
CA ALA A 239 5.41 2.61 22.26
C ALA A 239 5.89 1.39 23.06
N ALA A 240 6.02 0.23 22.42
CA ALA A 240 6.52 -0.99 23.05
C ALA A 240 7.92 -0.81 23.62
N ALA A 241 8.84 -0.22 22.84
CA ALA A 241 10.21 0.04 23.28
C ALA A 241 10.24 1.00 24.47
N THR A 242 9.51 2.10 24.39
CA THR A 242 9.47 3.13 25.44
C THR A 242 8.94 2.57 26.76
N LEU A 243 7.86 1.80 26.72
CA LEU A 243 7.26 1.22 27.92
C LEU A 243 8.10 0.07 28.51
N ALA A 244 8.65 -0.81 27.67
CA ALA A 244 9.54 -1.88 28.12
C ALA A 244 10.82 -1.31 28.75
N SER A 245 11.43 -0.27 28.15
CA SER A 245 12.60 0.42 28.71
C SER A 245 12.27 1.13 30.04
N ALA A 246 11.01 1.45 30.31
CA ALA A 246 10.56 1.97 31.58
C ALA A 246 10.32 0.88 32.66
N GLY A 247 10.57 -0.40 32.33
CA GLY A 247 10.45 -1.55 33.23
C GLY A 247 9.07 -2.22 33.24
N MET A 248 8.17 -1.87 32.30
CA MET A 248 6.86 -2.50 32.18
C MET A 248 6.95 -3.84 31.42
N LYS A 249 6.14 -4.82 31.85
CA LYS A 249 5.92 -6.05 31.09
C LYS A 249 5.01 -5.73 29.91
N VAL A 250 5.55 -5.77 28.68
CA VAL A 250 4.85 -5.38 27.46
C VAL A 250 4.56 -6.60 26.58
N ILE A 251 3.32 -6.72 26.11
CA ILE A 251 2.93 -7.65 25.05
C ILE A 251 2.52 -6.86 23.83
N VAL A 252 3.11 -7.21 22.67
CA VAL A 252 2.73 -6.66 21.36
C VAL A 252 1.95 -7.71 20.58
N LEU A 253 0.81 -7.34 20.04
CA LEU A 253 -0.01 -8.18 19.18
C LEU A 253 0.16 -7.72 17.72
N GLU A 254 0.58 -8.61 16.85
CA GLU A 254 0.68 -8.31 15.42
C GLU A 254 -0.12 -9.33 14.61
N LYS A 255 -1.03 -8.85 13.75
CA LYS A 255 -1.84 -9.73 12.91
C LYS A 255 -1.09 -10.37 11.76
N GLY A 256 -0.01 -9.71 11.30
CA GLY A 256 0.90 -10.23 10.28
C GLY A 256 1.96 -11.17 10.87
N GLU A 257 2.77 -11.72 10.00
CA GLU A 257 3.87 -12.60 10.36
C GLU A 257 5.19 -11.83 10.50
N TYR A 258 6.20 -12.49 11.08
CA TYR A 258 7.56 -11.96 11.17
C TYR A 258 8.42 -12.49 10.03
N TYR A 259 9.08 -11.57 9.33
CA TYR A 259 10.02 -11.86 8.26
C TYR A 259 11.40 -11.29 8.60
N GLY A 260 12.42 -12.14 8.62
CA GLY A 260 13.82 -11.74 8.57
C GLY A 260 14.26 -11.53 7.11
N PRO A 261 15.50 -11.06 6.86
CA PRO A 261 16.00 -10.85 5.51
C PRO A 261 15.92 -12.06 4.60
N THR A 262 16.15 -13.27 5.14
CA THR A 262 16.06 -14.55 4.42
C THR A 262 14.64 -14.97 4.09
N ASP A 263 13.64 -14.46 4.81
CA ASP A 263 12.24 -14.83 4.64
C ASP A 263 11.53 -13.96 3.59
N TYR A 264 12.05 -12.76 3.31
CA TYR A 264 11.47 -11.88 2.31
C TYR A 264 11.59 -12.46 0.90
N SER A 265 10.49 -12.49 0.17
CA SER A 265 10.47 -12.88 -1.23
C SER A 265 11.10 -11.79 -2.11
N PRO A 266 11.93 -12.14 -3.12
CA PRO A 266 12.38 -11.18 -4.10
C PRO A 266 11.29 -10.82 -5.14
N PHE A 267 10.15 -11.52 -5.13
CA PHE A 267 9.11 -11.43 -6.12
C PHE A 267 7.96 -10.51 -5.68
N GLU A 268 7.47 -9.72 -6.61
CA GLU A 268 6.38 -8.76 -6.39
C GLU A 268 5.10 -9.43 -5.88
N GLY A 269 4.63 -10.48 -6.55
CA GLY A 269 3.39 -11.17 -6.21
C GLY A 269 3.34 -11.69 -4.77
N PRO A 270 4.25 -12.60 -4.38
CA PRO A 270 4.33 -13.12 -3.02
C PRO A 270 4.56 -12.04 -1.96
N SER A 271 5.37 -11.01 -2.25
CA SER A 271 5.64 -9.94 -1.30
C SER A 271 4.40 -9.13 -0.97
N LEU A 272 3.60 -8.78 -1.98
CA LEU A 272 2.35 -8.07 -1.72
C LEU A 272 1.34 -8.92 -0.98
N GLU A 273 1.27 -10.20 -1.32
CA GLU A 273 0.36 -11.15 -0.67
C GLU A 273 0.64 -11.27 0.83
N ASN A 274 1.91 -11.37 1.19
CA ASN A 274 2.35 -11.66 2.55
C ASN A 274 2.53 -10.42 3.43
N LEU A 275 2.87 -9.27 2.84
CA LEU A 275 3.31 -8.10 3.60
C LEU A 275 2.29 -6.96 3.63
N TYR A 276 1.23 -7.02 2.82
CA TYR A 276 0.27 -5.92 2.70
C TYR A 276 -1.16 -6.33 2.99
N GLU A 277 -1.92 -5.37 3.48
CA GLU A 277 -3.36 -5.49 3.67
C GLU A 277 -4.04 -5.84 2.35
N SER A 278 -4.87 -6.88 2.36
CA SER A 278 -5.59 -7.37 1.17
C SER A 278 -4.68 -7.62 -0.05
N GLY A 279 -3.41 -7.96 0.18
CA GLY A 279 -2.43 -8.19 -0.89
C GLY A 279 -2.13 -6.93 -1.72
N GLY A 280 -2.17 -5.75 -1.10
CA GLY A 280 -1.93 -4.46 -1.75
C GLY A 280 -3.10 -3.91 -2.56
N ASN A 281 -4.28 -4.55 -2.48
CA ASN A 281 -5.48 -4.14 -3.22
C ASN A 281 -6.62 -3.78 -2.26
N HIS A 282 -6.60 -2.54 -1.73
CA HIS A 282 -7.61 -2.04 -0.79
C HIS A 282 -8.23 -0.73 -1.31
N PRO A 283 -9.27 -0.80 -2.19
CA PRO A 283 -9.87 0.37 -2.79
C PRO A 283 -10.83 1.11 -1.86
N SER A 284 -11.01 2.42 -2.08
CA SER A 284 -12.18 3.16 -1.58
C SER A 284 -13.47 2.63 -2.21
N VAL A 285 -14.61 2.91 -1.56
CA VAL A 285 -15.96 2.43 -2.01
C VAL A 285 -16.28 2.78 -3.46
N ASP A 286 -15.80 3.94 -3.91
CA ASP A 286 -15.99 4.44 -5.28
C ASP A 286 -14.84 4.04 -6.23
N GLY A 287 -13.84 3.30 -5.74
CA GLY A 287 -12.68 2.89 -6.51
C GLY A 287 -11.75 4.04 -6.94
N GLN A 288 -11.95 5.24 -6.39
CA GLN A 288 -11.15 6.41 -6.75
C GLN A 288 -9.73 6.34 -6.18
N ILE A 289 -9.57 5.74 -4.99
CA ILE A 289 -8.27 5.63 -4.34
C ILE A 289 -7.94 4.18 -4.02
N MET A 290 -6.74 3.77 -4.40
CA MET A 290 -6.13 2.50 -4.01
C MET A 290 -5.19 2.72 -2.83
N ILE A 291 -5.40 1.99 -1.74
CA ILE A 291 -4.67 2.17 -0.49
C ILE A 291 -3.71 1.01 -0.28
N LEU A 292 -2.46 1.35 0.01
CA LEU A 292 -1.40 0.42 0.38
C LEU A 292 -1.11 0.57 1.88
N ALA A 293 -1.22 -0.52 2.63
CA ALA A 293 -0.91 -0.54 4.06
C ALA A 293 -0.14 -1.82 4.41
N GLY A 294 0.93 -1.70 5.19
CA GLY A 294 1.73 -2.84 5.64
C GLY A 294 0.97 -3.71 6.64
N SER A 295 1.08 -5.02 6.51
CA SER A 295 0.44 -6.04 7.36
C SER A 295 1.44 -7.13 7.73
N THR A 296 2.50 -6.76 8.46
CA THR A 296 3.62 -7.60 8.88
C THR A 296 4.22 -7.02 10.16
N VAL A 297 5.07 -7.74 10.86
CA VAL A 297 5.87 -7.17 11.97
C VAL A 297 6.68 -5.98 11.45
N GLY A 298 6.57 -4.84 12.12
CA GLY A 298 7.11 -3.56 11.66
C GLY A 298 6.12 -2.73 10.86
N GLY A 299 4.98 -3.29 10.45
CA GLY A 299 3.92 -2.59 9.71
C GLY A 299 4.45 -1.86 8.47
N GLY A 300 3.99 -0.63 8.24
CA GLY A 300 4.44 0.19 7.12
C GLY A 300 5.94 0.47 7.10
N SER A 301 6.65 0.49 8.25
CA SER A 301 8.09 0.74 8.27
C SER A 301 8.93 -0.41 7.72
N ALA A 302 8.39 -1.64 7.71
CA ALA A 302 9.05 -2.79 7.09
C ALA A 302 9.00 -2.74 5.56
N VAL A 303 7.98 -2.11 4.97
CA VAL A 303 7.70 -2.12 3.52
C VAL A 303 7.72 -0.75 2.85
N ASN A 304 7.98 0.34 3.58
CA ASN A 304 8.05 1.68 3.01
C ASN A 304 9.34 1.89 2.17
N TRP A 305 9.41 3.03 1.51
CA TRP A 305 10.52 3.39 0.61
C TRP A 305 11.60 4.26 1.27
N SER A 306 11.80 4.10 2.58
CA SER A 306 12.89 4.66 3.39
C SER A 306 12.90 6.18 3.57
N ALA A 307 12.04 6.95 2.94
CA ALA A 307 12.03 8.41 3.09
C ALA A 307 11.77 8.84 4.55
N CYS A 308 12.66 9.68 5.08
CA CYS A 308 12.62 10.21 6.44
C CYS A 308 12.55 11.73 6.37
N ILE A 309 11.36 12.28 6.48
CA ILE A 309 11.14 13.73 6.41
C ILE A 309 10.58 14.21 7.75
N ARG A 310 11.19 15.26 8.31
CA ARG A 310 10.67 15.89 9.53
C ARG A 310 9.34 16.57 9.27
N THR A 311 8.50 16.62 10.28
CA THR A 311 7.23 17.36 10.19
C THR A 311 7.52 18.83 9.88
N PRO A 312 6.93 19.42 8.83
CA PRO A 312 7.19 20.81 8.50
C PRO A 312 6.72 21.76 9.58
N GLU A 313 7.47 22.83 9.84
CA GLU A 313 7.18 23.84 10.87
C GLU A 313 5.77 24.45 10.76
N HIS A 314 5.32 24.72 9.53
CA HIS A 314 3.98 25.27 9.33
C HIS A 314 2.86 24.29 9.71
N VAL A 315 3.11 22.96 9.61
CA VAL A 315 2.17 21.92 10.05
C VAL A 315 2.16 21.83 11.58
N LEU A 316 3.33 21.87 12.21
CA LEU A 316 3.45 21.87 13.68
C LEU A 316 2.75 23.09 14.27
N ARG A 317 2.89 24.26 13.62
CA ARG A 317 2.22 25.48 14.03
C ARG A 317 0.70 25.36 13.90
N GLU A 318 0.19 24.87 12.77
CA GLU A 318 -1.24 24.63 12.57
C GLU A 318 -1.80 23.70 13.67
N TRP A 319 -1.10 22.61 13.98
CA TRP A 319 -1.56 21.67 15.01
C TRP A 319 -1.51 22.24 16.43
N ALA A 320 -0.48 23.04 16.74
CA ALA A 320 -0.36 23.66 18.05
C ALA A 320 -1.32 24.83 18.28
N GLU A 321 -1.49 25.69 17.27
CA GLU A 321 -2.22 26.97 17.40
C GLU A 321 -3.70 26.84 16.98
N GLU A 322 -3.97 26.22 15.81
CA GLU A 322 -5.34 26.10 15.29
C GLU A 322 -6.07 24.88 15.89
N CYS A 323 -5.40 23.71 15.94
CA CYS A 323 -5.96 22.52 16.62
C CYS A 323 -5.81 22.57 18.14
N LYS A 324 -5.08 23.55 18.69
CA LYS A 324 -4.86 23.78 20.14
C LYS A 324 -4.20 22.58 20.85
N ILE A 325 -3.25 21.91 20.19
CA ILE A 325 -2.50 20.78 20.74
C ILE A 325 -1.03 21.19 20.92
N PRO A 326 -0.68 21.83 22.06
CA PRO A 326 0.58 22.54 22.25
C PRO A 326 1.82 21.65 22.20
N VAL A 327 1.68 20.33 22.42
CA VAL A 327 2.79 19.38 22.37
C VAL A 327 3.57 19.47 21.05
N PHE A 328 2.91 19.76 19.92
CA PHE A 328 3.55 19.81 18.59
C PHE A 328 4.53 20.99 18.41
N ARG A 329 4.53 22.00 19.31
CA ARG A 329 5.53 23.07 19.34
C ARG A 329 6.36 23.07 20.62
N SER A 330 6.37 21.96 21.34
CA SER A 330 7.17 21.83 22.56
C SER A 330 8.57 21.34 22.24
N LYS A 331 9.54 21.73 23.10
CA LYS A 331 10.91 21.17 23.07
C LYS A 331 10.92 19.65 23.24
N GLU A 332 9.89 19.09 23.85
CA GLU A 332 9.75 17.66 24.01
C GLU A 332 9.47 16.97 22.67
N TYR A 333 8.65 17.58 21.80
CA TYR A 333 8.37 17.04 20.48
C TYR A 333 9.58 17.14 19.54
N ASP A 334 10.34 18.25 19.60
CA ASP A 334 11.60 18.39 18.86
C ASP A 334 12.61 17.32 19.30
N SER A 335 12.77 17.14 20.63
CA SER A 335 13.63 16.08 21.17
C SER A 335 13.15 14.68 20.78
N ALA A 336 11.85 14.46 20.64
CA ALA A 336 11.28 13.20 20.18
C ALA A 336 11.62 12.95 18.71
N MET A 337 11.53 13.97 17.84
CA MET A 337 11.97 13.85 16.43
C MET A 337 13.46 13.54 16.34
N ASP A 338 14.31 14.17 17.13
CA ASP A 338 15.76 13.90 17.15
C ASP A 338 16.06 12.48 17.65
N MET A 339 15.36 12.01 18.66
CA MET A 339 15.50 10.64 19.18
C MET A 339 15.12 9.61 18.12
N VAL A 340 14.00 9.81 17.43
CA VAL A 340 13.54 8.93 16.35
C VAL A 340 14.54 8.94 15.20
N TRP A 341 15.00 10.12 14.78
CA TRP A 341 15.98 10.29 13.71
C TRP A 341 17.27 9.52 14.00
N LYS A 342 17.82 9.73 15.20
CA LYS A 342 19.01 9.04 15.66
C LYS A 342 18.81 7.53 15.74
N ARG A 343 17.69 7.07 16.30
CA ARG A 343 17.44 5.63 16.48
C ARG A 343 17.29 4.89 15.15
N LEU A 344 16.68 5.53 14.15
CA LEU A 344 16.58 4.99 12.79
C LEU A 344 17.91 5.07 12.02
N GLY A 345 18.92 5.78 12.54
CA GLY A 345 20.19 6.00 11.87
C GLY A 345 19.98 6.65 10.50
N VAL A 346 19.18 7.72 10.47
CA VAL A 346 18.85 8.43 9.23
C VAL A 346 20.08 9.11 8.68
N THR A 347 20.33 8.96 7.37
CA THR A 347 21.41 9.63 6.63
C THR A 347 20.90 10.33 5.38
N GLU A 348 21.59 11.38 4.96
CA GLU A 348 21.40 12.05 3.68
C GLU A 348 22.34 11.48 2.59
N ASP A 349 23.28 10.63 2.97
CA ASP A 349 24.23 10.02 2.04
C ASP A 349 23.48 9.15 1.02
N CYS A 350 23.83 9.33 -0.25
CA CYS A 350 23.32 8.55 -1.37
C CYS A 350 24.41 8.44 -2.45
N ASN A 351 25.13 7.31 -2.46
CA ASN A 351 26.26 7.12 -3.37
C ASN A 351 25.81 6.78 -4.79
N MET A 352 24.64 6.15 -4.94
CA MET A 352 24.06 5.80 -6.24
C MET A 352 22.57 6.09 -6.25
N GLU A 353 22.12 6.91 -7.19
CA GLU A 353 20.71 7.20 -7.39
C GLU A 353 20.08 6.30 -8.46
N SER A 354 18.81 5.93 -8.27
CA SER A 354 18.02 5.26 -9.28
C SER A 354 17.86 6.13 -10.54
N LEU A 355 17.60 5.49 -11.69
CA LEU A 355 17.29 6.18 -12.94
C LEU A 355 16.23 7.28 -12.73
N GLN A 356 15.16 6.98 -12.02
CA GLN A 356 14.04 7.90 -11.84
C GLN A 356 14.44 9.15 -11.03
N ASN A 357 15.28 9.01 -9.99
CA ASN A 357 15.81 10.16 -9.23
C ASN A 357 16.79 10.98 -10.06
N GLN A 358 17.65 10.33 -10.87
CA GLN A 358 18.52 11.04 -11.82
C GLN A 358 17.70 11.88 -12.81
N VAL A 359 16.58 11.34 -13.32
CA VAL A 359 15.64 12.04 -14.20
C VAL A 359 15.01 13.25 -13.50
N LEU A 360 14.54 13.08 -12.27
CA LEU A 360 13.97 14.18 -11.47
C LEU A 360 15.00 15.30 -11.27
N ARG A 361 16.24 14.97 -10.85
CA ARG A 361 17.31 15.97 -10.67
C ARG A 361 17.70 16.65 -11.96
N LYS A 362 17.87 15.87 -13.05
CA LYS A 362 18.24 16.42 -14.37
C LYS A 362 17.19 17.39 -14.87
N GLY A 363 15.90 16.99 -14.85
CA GLY A 363 14.82 17.85 -15.30
C GLY A 363 14.64 19.11 -14.47
N CYS A 364 14.72 19.00 -13.14
CA CYS A 364 14.67 20.16 -12.26
C CYS A 364 15.84 21.13 -12.52
N ARG A 365 17.06 20.62 -12.65
CA ARG A 365 18.23 21.47 -12.98
C ARG A 365 18.08 22.19 -14.31
N SER A 366 17.62 21.50 -15.34
CA SER A 366 17.37 22.10 -16.67
C SER A 366 16.33 23.21 -16.66
N LEU A 367 15.38 23.16 -15.70
CA LEU A 367 14.33 24.17 -15.51
C LEU A 367 14.70 25.25 -14.47
N GLY A 368 15.89 25.19 -13.87
CA GLY A 368 16.27 26.09 -12.78
C GLY A 368 15.49 25.86 -11.49
N LEU A 369 14.91 24.69 -11.29
CA LEU A 369 14.10 24.34 -10.13
C LEU A 369 14.94 23.71 -9.02
N GLN A 370 14.56 23.96 -7.77
CA GLN A 370 15.21 23.34 -6.61
C GLN A 370 14.77 21.88 -6.49
N VAL A 371 15.72 21.02 -6.18
CA VAL A 371 15.52 19.60 -5.86
C VAL A 371 16.28 19.28 -4.58
N GLU A 372 15.57 18.75 -3.60
CA GLU A 372 16.13 18.41 -2.28
C GLU A 372 16.59 16.95 -2.26
N THR A 373 17.63 16.67 -1.48
CA THR A 373 18.00 15.30 -1.12
C THR A 373 17.07 14.83 -0.01
N VAL A 374 16.56 13.60 -0.12
CA VAL A 374 15.67 13.00 0.88
C VAL A 374 16.50 12.12 1.82
N PRO A 375 16.52 12.43 3.12
CA PRO A 375 17.16 11.58 4.12
C PRO A 375 16.44 10.21 4.20
N ARG A 376 17.20 9.14 4.49
CA ARG A 376 16.70 7.77 4.48
C ARG A 376 17.16 6.98 5.70
N ASN A 377 16.34 6.02 6.14
CA ASN A 377 16.69 5.07 7.19
C ASN A 377 17.43 3.83 6.67
N SER A 378 18.36 4.03 5.75
CA SER A 378 19.24 3.00 5.16
C SER A 378 20.63 3.60 4.93
N SER A 379 21.62 2.78 4.63
CA SER A 379 22.97 3.28 4.31
C SER A 379 23.01 4.08 3.00
N GLY A 380 24.10 4.82 2.79
CA GLY A 380 24.36 5.56 1.55
C GLY A 380 24.52 4.66 0.31
N ASP A 381 24.93 3.41 0.53
CA ASP A 381 25.13 2.39 -0.52
C ASP A 381 23.88 1.58 -0.83
N HIS A 382 22.75 1.88 -0.17
CA HIS A 382 21.52 1.13 -0.37
C HIS A 382 20.94 1.32 -1.77
N TYR A 383 21.11 0.30 -2.61
CA TYR A 383 20.67 0.29 -4.01
C TYR A 383 19.97 -1.03 -4.34
N CYS A 384 18.66 -1.11 -4.22
CA CYS A 384 17.91 -2.35 -4.46
C CYS A 384 16.63 -2.19 -5.31
N GLY A 385 15.91 -1.08 -5.23
CA GLY A 385 14.61 -0.90 -5.91
C GLY A 385 13.44 -1.69 -5.29
N SER A 386 13.71 -2.59 -4.34
CA SER A 386 12.75 -3.57 -3.81
C SER A 386 12.33 -3.35 -2.35
N CYS A 387 12.55 -2.16 -1.77
CA CYS A 387 12.18 -1.87 -0.38
C CYS A 387 10.70 -2.19 -0.05
N GLY A 388 9.81 -2.09 -1.03
CA GLY A 388 8.39 -2.46 -0.90
C GLY A 388 8.14 -3.96 -0.71
N TYR A 389 9.12 -4.81 -0.98
CA TYR A 389 9.06 -6.26 -0.79
C TYR A 389 9.73 -6.73 0.51
N GLY A 390 10.07 -5.80 1.39
CA GLY A 390 10.94 -6.03 2.54
C GLY A 390 12.42 -5.87 2.18
N CYS A 391 13.28 -5.72 3.19
CA CYS A 391 14.69 -5.47 2.94
C CYS A 391 15.53 -6.75 3.07
N ARG A 392 15.76 -7.46 1.98
CA ARG A 392 16.61 -8.66 1.93
C ARG A 392 18.08 -8.38 2.25
N ARG A 393 18.55 -7.15 2.07
CA ARG A 393 19.90 -6.71 2.47
C ARG A 393 20.01 -6.47 3.99
N GLY A 394 18.88 -6.43 4.72
CA GLY A 394 18.87 -6.12 6.16
C GLY A 394 19.26 -4.68 6.51
N ASP A 395 19.47 -3.81 5.53
CA ASP A 395 20.00 -2.47 5.70
C ASP A 395 18.94 -1.43 6.07
N LYS A 396 17.71 -1.54 5.54
CA LYS A 396 16.62 -0.63 5.90
C LYS A 396 16.20 -0.81 7.37
N LYS A 397 16.20 0.28 8.14
CA LYS A 397 15.98 0.30 9.59
C LYS A 397 14.53 0.64 9.94
N GLY A 398 13.60 -0.30 9.70
CA GLY A 398 12.23 -0.24 10.19
C GLY A 398 12.13 -0.46 11.71
N THR A 399 10.93 -0.46 12.27
CA THR A 399 10.72 -0.78 13.69
C THR A 399 11.15 -2.21 14.02
N ASP A 400 11.00 -3.13 13.09
CA ASP A 400 11.45 -4.53 13.17
C ASP A 400 12.96 -4.69 13.36
N ARG A 401 13.73 -3.69 12.96
CA ARG A 401 15.20 -3.66 13.08
C ARG A 401 15.69 -2.68 14.15
N THR A 402 14.81 -1.88 14.72
CA THR A 402 15.17 -0.82 15.67
C THR A 402 14.36 -0.90 16.95
N TRP A 403 13.23 -0.23 17.01
CA TRP A 403 12.42 -0.07 18.22
C TRP A 403 11.89 -1.38 18.79
N LEU A 404 11.45 -2.32 17.94
CA LEU A 404 11.01 -3.63 18.43
C LEU A 404 12.18 -4.46 18.97
N VAL A 405 13.39 -4.26 18.44
CA VAL A 405 14.60 -4.88 18.99
C VAL A 405 14.88 -4.35 20.39
N ASP A 406 14.75 -3.03 20.59
CA ASP A 406 14.88 -2.43 21.93
C ASP A 406 13.80 -2.96 22.88
N ALA A 407 12.55 -3.06 22.42
CA ALA A 407 11.45 -3.61 23.21
C ALA A 407 11.74 -5.04 23.66
N VAL A 408 12.14 -5.92 22.76
CA VAL A 408 12.48 -7.33 23.05
C VAL A 408 13.72 -7.42 23.94
N ASN A 409 14.73 -6.57 23.75
CA ASN A 409 15.91 -6.50 24.61
C ASN A 409 15.55 -6.11 26.06
N ASN A 410 14.45 -5.37 26.24
CA ASN A 410 13.90 -4.99 27.55
C ASN A 410 12.75 -5.92 28.00
N GLY A 411 12.63 -7.11 27.43
CA GLY A 411 11.70 -8.16 27.89
C GLY A 411 10.29 -8.10 27.30
N ALA A 412 10.03 -7.30 26.30
CA ALA A 412 8.74 -7.32 25.60
C ALA A 412 8.59 -8.61 24.76
N ILE A 413 7.35 -9.12 24.69
CA ILE A 413 6.99 -10.31 23.89
C ILE A 413 6.05 -9.90 22.76
N ILE A 414 6.31 -10.42 21.56
CA ILE A 414 5.54 -10.13 20.35
C ILE A 414 4.83 -11.41 19.91
N LEU A 415 3.49 -11.38 19.85
CA LEU A 415 2.67 -12.46 19.34
C LEU A 415 2.31 -12.13 17.88
N THR A 416 2.80 -12.92 16.94
CA THR A 416 2.52 -12.75 15.48
C THR A 416 1.34 -13.59 15.03
N ALA A 417 0.79 -13.31 13.85
CA ALA A 417 -0.45 -13.92 13.35
C ALA A 417 -1.59 -13.87 14.40
N CYS A 418 -1.60 -12.80 15.20
CA CYS A 418 -2.49 -12.61 16.34
C CYS A 418 -3.20 -11.26 16.26
N LYS A 419 -4.47 -11.28 15.90
CA LYS A 419 -5.29 -10.08 15.69
C LYS A 419 -6.02 -9.67 16.98
N ALA A 420 -5.86 -8.40 17.39
CA ALA A 420 -6.74 -7.77 18.36
C ALA A 420 -8.15 -7.62 17.79
N GLU A 421 -9.15 -8.23 18.43
CA GLU A 421 -10.53 -8.23 17.95
C GLU A 421 -11.41 -7.23 18.70
N ARG A 422 -11.20 -7.11 20.01
CA ARG A 422 -12.04 -6.31 20.88
C ARG A 422 -11.31 -5.89 22.16
N LEU A 423 -11.60 -4.68 22.63
CA LEU A 423 -11.17 -4.19 23.94
C LEU A 423 -12.03 -4.83 25.05
N MET A 424 -11.43 -5.02 26.23
CA MET A 424 -12.13 -5.41 27.46
C MET A 424 -12.48 -4.14 28.21
N LEU A 425 -13.74 -3.79 28.25
CA LEU A 425 -14.24 -2.56 28.85
C LEU A 425 -15.18 -2.84 30.00
N GLU A 426 -15.04 -2.09 31.08
CA GLU A 426 -16.00 -2.06 32.20
C GLU A 426 -16.45 -0.63 32.51
N PRO A 427 -17.65 -0.44 33.10
CA PRO A 427 -18.06 0.88 33.58
C PRO A 427 -17.06 1.45 34.60
N ASN A 428 -16.64 2.69 34.41
CA ASN A 428 -15.75 3.35 35.36
C ASN A 428 -16.52 3.82 36.61
N ARG A 429 -16.35 3.12 37.72
CA ARG A 429 -17.05 3.39 38.98
C ARG A 429 -16.20 4.22 39.96
N THR A 430 -15.00 4.62 39.60
CA THR A 430 -14.06 5.23 40.56
C THR A 430 -14.38 6.68 40.93
N GLY A 431 -15.30 7.35 40.24
CA GLY A 431 -15.68 8.75 40.47
C GLY A 431 -14.56 9.79 40.27
N THR A 432 -13.33 9.35 40.03
CA THR A 432 -12.14 10.19 39.86
C THR A 432 -11.83 10.56 38.41
N SER A 433 -12.51 9.93 37.45
CA SER A 433 -12.32 10.15 36.01
C SER A 433 -13.61 10.59 35.34
N THR A 434 -13.50 11.52 34.40
CA THR A 434 -14.62 11.94 33.53
C THR A 434 -14.98 10.90 32.49
N ARG A 435 -14.12 9.89 32.28
CA ARG A 435 -14.32 8.82 31.29
C ARG A 435 -15.29 7.77 31.83
N LYS A 436 -16.30 7.43 31.01
CA LYS A 436 -17.40 6.52 31.39
C LYS A 436 -16.97 5.07 31.53
N MET A 437 -15.96 4.67 30.78
CA MET A 437 -15.45 3.29 30.75
C MET A 437 -14.00 3.23 31.21
N LYS A 438 -13.56 2.03 31.63
CA LYS A 438 -12.18 1.69 31.92
C LYS A 438 -11.78 0.52 31.03
N CYS A 439 -10.63 0.61 30.39
CA CYS A 439 -10.06 -0.46 29.58
C CYS A 439 -9.21 -1.38 30.47
N LEU A 440 -9.46 -2.69 30.39
CA LEU A 440 -8.79 -3.73 31.16
C LEU A 440 -7.83 -4.56 30.30
N GLY A 441 -7.77 -4.32 29.00
CA GLY A 441 -6.96 -5.08 28.04
C GLY A 441 -7.65 -5.37 26.73
N VAL A 442 -7.24 -6.46 26.08
CA VAL A 442 -7.64 -6.84 24.71
C VAL A 442 -8.01 -8.32 24.64
N ILE A 443 -9.05 -8.62 23.88
CA ILE A 443 -9.34 -9.96 23.38
C ILE A 443 -8.75 -10.07 21.97
N ALA A 444 -7.90 -11.08 21.77
CA ALA A 444 -7.23 -11.36 20.52
C ALA A 444 -7.52 -12.78 20.02
N LYS A 445 -7.28 -12.99 18.73
CA LYS A 445 -7.43 -14.28 18.07
C LYS A 445 -6.21 -14.58 17.19
N SER A 446 -5.69 -15.80 17.30
CA SER A 446 -4.71 -16.31 16.35
C SER A 446 -5.38 -16.69 15.03
N TRP A 447 -4.65 -16.54 13.93
CA TRP A 447 -5.05 -17.07 12.61
C TRP A 447 -4.89 -18.58 12.51
N ASN A 448 -4.20 -19.23 13.45
CA ASN A 448 -4.05 -20.67 13.51
C ASN A 448 -5.36 -21.31 13.95
N GLN A 449 -5.95 -22.12 13.08
CA GLN A 449 -7.22 -22.80 13.33
C GLN A 449 -7.14 -23.84 14.44
N ASN A 450 -5.94 -24.38 14.74
CA ASN A 450 -5.73 -25.32 15.83
C ASN A 450 -5.79 -24.64 17.22
N ILE A 451 -5.70 -23.30 17.26
CA ILE A 451 -5.88 -22.51 18.47
C ILE A 451 -7.36 -22.10 18.54
N THR A 452 -8.17 -22.92 19.21
CA THR A 452 -9.62 -22.71 19.30
C THR A 452 -10.03 -21.72 20.37
N ARG A 453 -9.11 -21.36 21.29
CA ARG A 453 -9.38 -20.46 22.41
C ARG A 453 -9.04 -19.02 22.07
N LYS A 454 -9.79 -18.08 22.62
CA LYS A 454 -9.48 -16.64 22.56
C LYS A 454 -8.33 -16.32 23.49
N LEU A 455 -7.47 -15.40 23.09
CA LEU A 455 -6.43 -14.86 23.95
C LEU A 455 -6.99 -13.60 24.65
N GLN A 456 -7.08 -13.66 25.96
CA GLN A 456 -7.55 -12.56 26.81
C GLN A 456 -6.34 -11.97 27.51
N ILE A 457 -5.88 -10.80 27.05
CA ILE A 457 -4.70 -10.12 27.58
C ILE A 457 -5.17 -9.01 28.52
N GLU A 458 -4.97 -9.23 29.82
CA GLU A 458 -5.28 -8.25 30.87
C GLU A 458 -4.09 -7.31 31.06
N ALA A 459 -4.35 -5.99 31.01
CA ALA A 459 -3.32 -4.97 31.12
C ALA A 459 -3.86 -3.69 31.78
N LYS A 460 -2.99 -2.98 32.51
CA LYS A 460 -3.31 -1.65 33.09
C LYS A 460 -3.33 -0.57 31.99
N VAL A 461 -2.49 -0.73 30.99
CA VAL A 461 -2.35 0.17 29.84
C VAL A 461 -2.64 -0.62 28.55
N THR A 462 -3.59 -0.14 27.76
CA THR A 462 -3.92 -0.71 26.46
C THR A 462 -3.65 0.32 25.36
N ILE A 463 -2.81 -0.03 24.38
CA ILE A 463 -2.47 0.84 23.25
C ILE A 463 -3.01 0.25 21.97
N SER A 464 -3.88 1.00 21.29
CA SER A 464 -4.21 0.74 19.90
C SER A 464 -3.18 1.40 19.00
N ALA A 465 -2.42 0.60 18.27
CA ALA A 465 -1.46 0.99 17.24
C ALA A 465 -1.70 0.17 15.96
N CYS A 466 -2.97 -0.16 15.71
CA CYS A 466 -3.41 -1.02 14.60
C CYS A 466 -3.32 -0.32 13.23
N GLY A 467 -2.87 0.92 13.19
CA GLY A 467 -2.87 1.79 12.02
C GLY A 467 -4.24 2.40 11.73
N THR A 468 -4.22 3.43 10.92
CA THR A 468 -5.38 4.30 10.64
C THR A 468 -6.60 3.56 10.11
N LEU A 469 -6.42 2.43 9.43
CA LEU A 469 -7.53 1.63 8.89
C LEU A 469 -8.16 0.69 9.95
N HIS A 470 -7.40 0.23 10.92
CA HIS A 470 -7.84 -0.80 11.87
C HIS A 470 -8.07 -0.30 13.30
N THR A 471 -7.43 0.80 13.73
CA THR A 471 -7.68 1.42 15.03
C THR A 471 -9.15 1.79 15.22
N PRO A 472 -9.84 2.45 14.25
CA PRO A 472 -11.27 2.68 14.37
C PRO A 472 -12.10 1.39 14.48
N LEU A 473 -11.70 0.34 13.75
CA LEU A 473 -12.43 -0.94 13.76
C LEU A 473 -12.34 -1.64 15.11
N LEU A 474 -11.18 -1.60 15.77
CA LEU A 474 -11.01 -2.10 17.13
C LEU A 474 -11.89 -1.33 18.14
N MET A 475 -11.98 0.00 17.99
CA MET A 475 -12.84 0.83 18.82
C MET A 475 -14.33 0.55 18.57
N TYR A 476 -14.77 0.44 17.32
CA TYR A 476 -16.15 0.12 16.96
C TYR A 476 -16.58 -1.27 17.43
N SER A 477 -15.72 -2.30 17.24
CA SER A 477 -16.01 -3.66 17.71
C SER A 477 -16.15 -3.74 19.23
N SER A 478 -15.57 -2.76 19.92
CA SER A 478 -15.64 -2.60 21.38
C SER A 478 -16.79 -1.70 21.85
N ARG A 479 -17.66 -1.27 20.93
CA ARG A 479 -18.84 -0.41 21.18
C ARG A 479 -18.49 0.99 21.72
N LEU A 480 -17.32 1.52 21.38
CA LEU A 480 -17.04 2.94 21.57
C LEU A 480 -17.75 3.74 20.49
N ASN A 481 -18.31 4.89 20.86
CA ASN A 481 -19.26 5.65 20.04
C ASN A 481 -18.89 7.11 19.84
N ASN A 482 -17.68 7.53 20.23
CA ASN A 482 -17.25 8.90 19.96
C ASN A 482 -17.38 9.21 18.46
N PRO A 483 -18.03 10.33 18.07
CA PRO A 483 -18.35 10.62 16.67
C PRO A 483 -17.11 10.84 15.79
N ASN A 484 -15.93 11.08 16.38
CA ASN A 484 -14.69 11.26 15.62
C ASN A 484 -13.99 9.94 15.26
N ILE A 485 -14.39 8.81 15.86
CA ILE A 485 -13.85 7.50 15.50
C ILE A 485 -14.16 7.22 14.02
N GLY A 486 -13.13 6.89 13.25
CA GLY A 486 -13.20 6.59 11.83
C GLY A 486 -13.39 7.80 10.91
N ARG A 487 -13.54 9.02 11.42
CA ARG A 487 -13.68 10.25 10.63
C ARG A 487 -12.32 10.95 10.43
N ASN A 488 -12.31 11.99 9.61
CA ASN A 488 -11.12 12.79 9.33
C ASN A 488 -9.95 11.99 8.75
N LEU A 489 -10.25 10.95 7.99
CA LEU A 489 -9.23 10.18 7.29
C LEU A 489 -8.57 11.03 6.21
N HIS A 490 -7.27 11.28 6.34
CA HIS A 490 -6.41 11.87 5.34
C HIS A 490 -5.54 10.80 4.69
N LEU A 491 -5.23 10.96 3.40
CA LEU A 491 -4.61 9.91 2.61
C LEU A 491 -3.36 10.34 1.84
N HIS A 492 -3.07 11.64 1.74
CA HIS A 492 -2.08 12.16 0.77
C HIS A 492 -2.32 11.54 -0.61
N PRO A 493 -3.38 11.89 -1.33
CA PRO A 493 -3.65 11.32 -2.64
C PRO A 493 -2.47 11.50 -3.58
N VAL A 494 -2.09 10.41 -4.21
CA VAL A 494 -0.95 10.33 -5.14
C VAL A 494 -1.47 10.09 -6.53
N THR A 495 -0.99 10.88 -7.48
CA THR A 495 -1.21 10.66 -8.91
C THR A 495 0.12 10.62 -9.63
N MET A 496 0.19 9.94 -10.77
CA MET A 496 1.45 9.67 -11.45
C MET A 496 1.50 10.24 -12.86
N THR A 497 2.73 10.57 -13.28
CA THR A 497 3.12 10.81 -14.67
C THR A 497 4.25 9.89 -15.05
N TRP A 498 4.45 9.69 -16.34
CA TRP A 498 5.54 8.86 -16.86
C TRP A 498 6.24 9.54 -18.03
N GLY A 499 7.52 9.25 -18.21
CA GLY A 499 8.33 9.67 -19.35
C GLY A 499 9.25 8.55 -19.81
N TYR A 500 9.28 8.31 -21.11
CA TYR A 500 10.19 7.35 -21.72
C TYR A 500 11.49 8.04 -22.11
N LEU A 501 12.60 7.53 -21.59
CA LEU A 501 13.97 8.03 -21.82
C LEU A 501 14.82 6.90 -22.40
N PRO A 502 14.94 6.78 -23.73
CA PRO A 502 15.75 5.72 -24.34
C PRO A 502 17.22 5.83 -23.96
N ASP A 503 17.99 4.77 -24.19
CA ASP A 503 19.43 4.72 -23.83
C ASP A 503 20.27 5.78 -24.55
N SER A 504 19.77 6.36 -25.63
CA SER A 504 20.40 7.49 -26.33
C SER A 504 20.37 8.81 -25.54
N VAL A 505 19.56 8.92 -24.46
CA VAL A 505 19.58 10.09 -23.57
C VAL A 505 20.83 10.03 -22.69
N PRO A 506 21.78 10.99 -22.83
CA PRO A 506 23.06 10.94 -22.14
C PRO A 506 22.88 11.13 -20.62
N ASP A 507 23.87 10.63 -19.86
CA ASP A 507 24.04 10.84 -18.43
C ASP A 507 22.97 10.20 -17.52
N LEU A 508 22.14 9.29 -18.03
CA LEU A 508 21.14 8.55 -17.27
C LEU A 508 21.48 7.06 -17.24
N LYS A 509 21.71 6.52 -16.06
CA LYS A 509 22.14 5.12 -15.85
C LYS A 509 21.09 4.31 -15.07
N GLY A 510 21.13 2.98 -15.26
CA GLY A 510 20.28 2.04 -14.55
C GLY A 510 18.88 1.89 -15.15
N LYS A 511 18.02 1.15 -14.48
CA LYS A 511 16.65 0.84 -14.88
C LYS A 511 15.63 1.45 -13.90
N SER A 512 14.40 1.59 -14.33
CA SER A 512 13.30 2.17 -13.54
C SER A 512 12.96 1.36 -12.29
N SER A 513 13.27 0.07 -12.28
CA SER A 513 13.04 -0.87 -11.17
C SER A 513 14.21 -1.01 -10.20
N GLU A 514 15.32 -0.30 -10.41
CA GLU A 514 16.55 -0.42 -9.63
C GLU A 514 16.79 0.82 -8.76
N GLY A 515 17.58 0.63 -7.70
CA GLY A 515 18.18 1.72 -6.93
C GLY A 515 17.42 2.17 -5.71
N GLY A 516 17.97 3.18 -5.05
CA GLY A 516 17.30 3.87 -3.94
C GLY A 516 16.02 4.53 -4.43
N ILE A 517 14.90 4.30 -3.75
CA ILE A 517 13.60 4.66 -4.31
C ILE A 517 13.35 6.16 -4.23
N ILE A 518 13.27 6.72 -3.03
CA ILE A 518 13.06 8.16 -2.83
C ILE A 518 14.37 8.75 -2.30
N THR A 519 15.19 9.30 -3.17
CA THR A 519 16.45 9.96 -2.82
C THR A 519 16.43 11.46 -3.15
N SER A 520 15.41 11.89 -3.90
CA SER A 520 15.22 13.28 -4.29
C SER A 520 13.74 13.66 -4.24
N LEU A 521 13.49 14.95 -4.00
CA LEU A 521 12.17 15.55 -3.88
C LEU A 521 12.17 16.95 -4.48
N HIS A 522 11.11 17.30 -5.22
CA HIS A 522 10.83 18.67 -5.67
C HIS A 522 9.53 19.18 -5.08
N LYS A 523 9.54 20.41 -4.55
CA LYS A 523 8.37 21.09 -4.00
C LYS A 523 7.73 21.98 -5.07
N VAL A 524 6.49 21.73 -5.39
CA VAL A 524 5.68 22.57 -6.28
C VAL A 524 5.02 23.65 -5.44
N LEU A 525 5.41 24.89 -5.66
CA LEU A 525 4.89 26.05 -4.94
C LEU A 525 3.89 26.82 -5.79
N GLY A 526 2.83 27.32 -5.18
CA GLY A 526 1.87 28.22 -5.80
C GLY A 526 2.39 29.67 -5.88
N PRO A 527 1.64 30.55 -6.55
CA PRO A 527 2.02 31.98 -6.66
C PRO A 527 2.17 32.69 -5.30
N ASP A 528 1.50 32.20 -4.27
CA ASP A 528 1.58 32.69 -2.89
C ASP A 528 2.69 32.01 -2.06
N ASN A 529 3.61 31.31 -2.73
CA ASN A 529 4.69 30.51 -2.15
C ASN A 529 4.22 29.39 -1.19
N LYS A 530 2.95 29.00 -1.26
CA LYS A 530 2.44 27.87 -0.50
C LYS A 530 2.66 26.55 -1.25
N LEU A 531 2.95 25.51 -0.49
CA LEU A 531 3.12 24.17 -1.02
C LEU A 531 1.81 23.65 -1.62
N GLN A 532 1.83 23.35 -2.92
CA GLN A 532 0.72 22.71 -3.62
C GLN A 532 0.91 21.18 -3.69
N ALA A 533 2.10 20.74 -4.07
CA ALA A 533 2.43 19.33 -4.19
C ALA A 533 3.91 19.07 -3.95
N ILE A 534 4.26 17.82 -3.70
CA ILE A 534 5.64 17.34 -3.79
C ILE A 534 5.74 16.31 -4.93
N ILE A 535 6.89 16.28 -5.57
CA ILE A 535 7.21 15.32 -6.62
C ILE A 535 8.32 14.41 -6.10
N GLU A 536 8.04 13.11 -6.06
CA GLU A 536 8.95 12.04 -5.68
C GLU A 536 8.96 10.96 -6.76
N THR A 537 9.79 9.94 -6.61
CA THR A 537 9.89 8.82 -7.55
C THR A 537 9.49 7.51 -6.87
N PRO A 538 8.67 6.65 -7.51
CA PRO A 538 8.37 5.33 -6.99
C PRO A 538 9.45 4.30 -7.37
N SER A 539 9.30 3.09 -6.84
CA SER A 539 9.75 1.87 -7.50
C SER A 539 8.57 0.93 -7.62
N MET A 540 8.33 0.46 -8.82
CA MET A 540 7.23 -0.46 -9.14
C MET A 540 7.79 -1.67 -9.86
N GLY A 541 7.38 -2.86 -9.43
CA GLY A 541 7.55 -4.05 -10.24
C GLY A 541 6.70 -4.00 -11.50
N PRO A 542 6.97 -4.88 -12.47
CA PRO A 542 6.28 -4.86 -13.75
C PRO A 542 4.78 -5.11 -13.64
N GLY A 543 4.33 -5.89 -12.64
CA GLY A 543 2.92 -6.13 -12.37
C GLY A 543 2.19 -4.87 -11.93
N HIS A 544 2.70 -4.11 -10.97
CA HIS A 544 2.11 -2.84 -10.54
C HIS A 544 2.17 -1.77 -11.63
N PHE A 545 3.27 -1.68 -12.35
CA PHE A 545 3.41 -0.73 -13.43
C PHE A 545 2.30 -0.90 -14.46
N ILE A 546 2.14 -2.11 -15.00
CA ILE A 546 1.15 -2.38 -16.05
C ILE A 546 -0.30 -2.31 -15.55
N ALA A 547 -0.55 -2.76 -14.30
CA ALA A 547 -1.86 -2.65 -13.68
C ALA A 547 -2.30 -1.19 -13.52
N SER A 548 -1.36 -0.28 -13.27
CA SER A 548 -1.62 1.17 -13.17
C SER A 548 -1.83 1.83 -14.53
N CYS A 549 -1.21 1.34 -15.60
CA CYS A 549 -1.33 1.92 -16.94
C CYS A 549 -2.78 1.94 -17.44
N PRO A 550 -3.23 3.02 -18.12
CA PRO A 550 -4.49 2.98 -18.85
C PRO A 550 -4.43 1.96 -19.97
N TRP A 551 -5.54 1.24 -20.19
CA TRP A 551 -5.63 0.28 -21.28
C TRP A 551 -6.28 0.92 -22.51
N VAL A 552 -5.50 1.19 -23.55
CA VAL A 552 -5.96 1.76 -24.82
C VAL A 552 -6.23 0.64 -25.83
N SER A 553 -5.31 -0.31 -25.93
CA SER A 553 -5.40 -1.52 -26.77
C SER A 553 -4.39 -2.56 -26.27
N GLY A 554 -4.54 -3.81 -26.70
CA GLY A 554 -3.55 -4.85 -26.41
C GLY A 554 -2.17 -4.54 -26.96
N LEU A 555 -2.08 -3.93 -28.13
CA LEU A 555 -0.81 -3.51 -28.73
C LEU A 555 -0.15 -2.37 -27.95
N ASP A 556 -0.91 -1.34 -27.52
CA ASP A 556 -0.38 -0.23 -26.70
C ASP A 556 0.22 -0.75 -25.39
N ILE A 557 -0.44 -1.69 -24.74
CA ILE A 557 0.06 -2.33 -23.50
C ILE A 557 1.40 -3.04 -23.75
N LYS A 558 1.53 -3.83 -24.81
CA LYS A 558 2.80 -4.50 -25.13
C LYS A 558 3.91 -3.50 -25.43
N GLN A 559 3.62 -2.47 -26.24
CA GLN A 559 4.58 -1.41 -26.53
C GLN A 559 5.05 -0.63 -25.31
N ARG A 560 4.14 -0.39 -24.33
CA ARG A 560 4.50 0.24 -23.04
C ARG A 560 5.42 -0.65 -22.23
N MET A 561 5.14 -1.94 -22.17
CA MET A 561 5.97 -2.88 -21.43
C MET A 561 7.38 -3.03 -22.01
N LEU A 562 7.54 -3.02 -23.31
CA LEU A 562 8.87 -3.02 -23.96
C LEU A 562 9.70 -1.77 -23.67
N LYS A 563 9.08 -0.71 -23.13
CA LYS A 563 9.74 0.53 -22.68
C LYS A 563 9.94 0.58 -21.14
N PHE A 564 9.52 -0.47 -20.41
CA PHE A 564 9.44 -0.47 -18.95
C PHE A 564 10.76 -0.08 -18.28
N SER A 565 11.87 -0.72 -18.67
CA SER A 565 13.18 -0.50 -18.04
C SER A 565 13.66 0.96 -18.10
N ARG A 566 13.24 1.71 -19.11
CA ARG A 566 13.63 3.10 -19.36
C ARG A 566 12.47 4.10 -19.23
N THR A 567 11.37 3.70 -18.62
CA THR A 567 10.23 4.59 -18.31
C THR A 567 10.32 5.10 -16.88
N ALA A 568 10.66 6.36 -16.71
CA ALA A 568 10.65 7.02 -15.42
C ALA A 568 9.21 7.41 -15.03
N THR A 569 8.82 7.10 -13.81
CA THR A 569 7.53 7.50 -13.22
C THR A 569 7.78 8.52 -12.13
N MET A 570 6.94 9.54 -12.04
CA MET A 570 6.96 10.53 -10.97
C MET A 570 5.63 10.52 -10.21
N LEU A 571 5.73 10.56 -8.90
CA LEU A 571 4.60 10.69 -7.98
C LEU A 571 4.33 12.16 -7.73
N THR A 572 3.10 12.60 -7.91
CA THR A 572 2.59 13.87 -7.41
C THR A 572 1.79 13.59 -6.14
N ILE A 573 2.25 14.08 -5.01
CA ILE A 573 1.66 13.89 -3.68
C ILE A 573 1.19 15.24 -3.16
N ILE A 574 -0.02 15.31 -2.63
CA ILE A 574 -0.56 16.56 -2.07
C ILE A 574 -0.81 16.44 -0.56
N ARG A 575 -0.80 17.56 0.13
CA ARG A 575 -1.36 17.71 1.46
C ARG A 575 -2.86 17.95 1.32
N ASP A 576 -3.65 16.87 1.49
CA ASP A 576 -5.10 16.93 1.28
C ASP A 576 -5.83 17.75 2.36
N ARG A 577 -6.76 18.60 1.89
CA ARG A 577 -7.77 19.30 2.69
C ARG A 577 -9.04 18.47 2.81
N GLY A 578 -9.38 17.74 1.76
CA GLY A 578 -10.43 16.74 1.77
C GLY A 578 -10.17 15.66 2.79
N SER A 579 -11.22 14.95 3.15
CA SER A 579 -11.11 13.85 4.14
C SER A 579 -12.07 12.73 3.83
N GLY A 580 -11.86 11.62 4.52
CA GLY A 580 -12.63 10.41 4.36
C GLY A 580 -13.11 9.82 5.69
N ARG A 581 -13.60 8.60 5.58
CA ARG A 581 -14.09 7.84 6.72
C ARG A 581 -13.76 6.35 6.57
N VAL A 582 -13.31 5.76 7.68
CA VAL A 582 -13.32 4.31 7.89
C VAL A 582 -14.66 3.95 8.50
N HIS A 583 -15.48 3.17 7.78
CA HIS A 583 -16.79 2.73 8.24
C HIS A 583 -16.69 1.54 9.19
N THR A 584 -17.76 1.27 9.92
CA THR A 584 -17.83 0.16 10.90
C THR A 584 -17.60 -1.22 10.30
N ASP A 585 -17.85 -1.37 9.00
CA ASP A 585 -17.62 -2.59 8.23
C ASP A 585 -16.24 -2.62 7.51
N GLY A 586 -15.36 -1.68 7.80
CA GLY A 586 -14.02 -1.55 7.23
C GLY A 586 -13.96 -0.91 5.85
N ARG A 587 -15.09 -0.58 5.23
CA ARG A 587 -15.11 0.15 3.96
C ARG A 587 -14.58 1.57 4.15
N ILE A 588 -13.95 2.11 3.11
CA ILE A 588 -13.36 3.44 3.13
C ILE A 588 -14.09 4.33 2.12
N SER A 589 -14.60 5.46 2.59
CA SER A 589 -15.05 6.55 1.73
C SER A 589 -14.09 7.71 1.84
N TYR A 590 -13.87 8.42 0.72
CA TYR A 590 -12.97 9.57 0.68
C TYR A 590 -13.46 10.59 -0.34
N LYS A 591 -13.22 11.88 -0.08
CA LYS A 591 -13.61 12.96 -0.97
C LYS A 591 -12.51 14.01 -1.09
N LEU A 592 -12.01 14.23 -2.30
CA LEU A 592 -11.14 15.35 -2.65
C LEU A 592 -11.92 16.67 -2.65
N GLU A 593 -11.33 17.71 -2.07
CA GLU A 593 -11.81 19.08 -2.23
C GLU A 593 -11.40 19.65 -3.60
N LYS A 594 -11.94 20.82 -3.93
CA LYS A 594 -11.59 21.53 -5.17
C LYS A 594 -10.11 21.92 -5.18
N SER A 595 -9.63 22.46 -4.07
CA SER A 595 -8.22 22.82 -3.88
C SER A 595 -7.26 21.62 -4.04
N ASP A 596 -7.66 20.43 -3.57
CA ASP A 596 -6.87 19.22 -3.71
C ASP A 596 -6.68 18.84 -5.19
N ARG A 597 -7.76 18.94 -5.99
CA ARG A 597 -7.70 18.66 -7.43
C ARG A 597 -6.84 19.68 -8.18
N GLU A 598 -6.90 20.95 -7.77
CA GLU A 598 -6.05 22.00 -8.34
C GLU A 598 -4.58 21.75 -8.02
N ASN A 599 -4.26 21.37 -6.78
CA ASN A 599 -2.92 21.03 -6.34
C ASN A 599 -2.37 19.79 -7.07
N ILE A 600 -3.17 18.73 -7.22
CA ILE A 600 -2.80 17.56 -8.02
C ILE A 600 -2.50 17.96 -9.47
N ARG A 601 -3.35 18.77 -10.06
CA ARG A 601 -3.18 19.25 -11.44
C ARG A 601 -1.91 20.07 -11.61
N ALA A 602 -1.59 20.96 -10.66
CA ALA A 602 -0.35 21.72 -10.65
C ALA A 602 0.88 20.79 -10.60
N GLY A 603 0.87 19.81 -9.70
CA GLY A 603 1.95 18.86 -9.56
C GLY A 603 2.14 17.97 -10.80
N LEU A 604 1.05 17.48 -11.43
CA LEU A 604 1.12 16.69 -12.67
C LEU A 604 1.73 17.49 -13.82
N ARG A 605 1.32 18.75 -13.99
CA ARG A 605 1.89 19.64 -15.01
C ARG A 605 3.37 19.87 -14.79
N GLN A 606 3.77 20.13 -13.54
CA GLN A 606 5.18 20.32 -13.20
C GLN A 606 5.99 19.03 -13.41
N SER A 607 5.46 17.86 -13.05
CA SER A 607 6.10 16.55 -13.30
C SER A 607 6.34 16.32 -14.78
N LEU A 608 5.36 16.63 -15.64
CA LEU A 608 5.49 16.48 -17.09
C LEU A 608 6.55 17.43 -17.66
N ARG A 609 6.61 18.71 -17.22
CA ARG A 609 7.69 19.63 -17.60
C ARG A 609 9.07 19.12 -17.21
N VAL A 610 9.19 18.60 -16.00
CA VAL A 610 10.44 18.01 -15.50
C VAL A 610 10.87 16.82 -16.35
N LEU A 611 9.94 15.93 -16.72
CA LEU A 611 10.22 14.78 -17.59
C LEU A 611 10.70 15.20 -18.99
N VAL A 612 10.02 16.18 -19.60
CA VAL A 612 10.43 16.74 -20.90
C VAL A 612 11.81 17.37 -20.81
N ALA A 613 12.06 18.21 -19.79
CA ALA A 613 13.34 18.88 -19.58
C ALA A 613 14.49 17.91 -19.26
N ALA A 614 14.19 16.72 -18.73
CA ALA A 614 15.17 15.65 -18.53
C ALA A 614 15.56 14.93 -19.82
N GLY A 615 14.82 15.15 -20.92
CA GLY A 615 15.06 14.53 -22.22
C GLY A 615 14.14 13.36 -22.55
N ALA A 616 12.98 13.24 -21.91
CA ALA A 616 11.99 12.25 -22.28
C ALA A 616 11.51 12.48 -23.72
N VAL A 617 11.48 11.41 -24.54
CA VAL A 617 11.02 11.48 -25.92
C VAL A 617 9.50 11.28 -26.06
N GLU A 618 8.87 10.74 -25.02
CA GLU A 618 7.43 10.57 -24.89
C GLU A 618 7.06 10.74 -23.42
N VAL A 619 6.01 11.53 -23.11
CA VAL A 619 5.49 11.70 -21.76
C VAL A 619 3.99 11.49 -21.71
N GLY A 620 3.46 11.17 -20.55
CA GLY A 620 2.03 11.01 -20.38
C GLY A 620 1.58 10.89 -18.93
N THR A 621 0.27 10.77 -18.78
CA THR A 621 -0.40 10.56 -17.49
C THR A 621 -0.95 9.13 -17.39
N TYR A 622 -1.39 8.75 -16.18
CA TYR A 622 -2.14 7.51 -15.95
C TYR A 622 -3.66 7.71 -16.07
N GLN A 623 -4.09 8.77 -16.72
CA GLN A 623 -5.50 9.06 -17.00
C GLN A 623 -6.10 8.02 -17.96
N SER A 624 -7.38 7.70 -17.77
CA SER A 624 -8.07 6.59 -18.45
C SER A 624 -8.10 6.66 -20.00
N ASP A 625 -7.90 7.84 -20.59
CA ASP A 625 -7.83 8.01 -22.06
C ASP A 625 -6.46 7.67 -22.67
N GLY A 626 -5.47 7.35 -21.83
CA GLY A 626 -4.13 7.06 -22.29
C GLY A 626 -3.35 8.28 -22.77
N GLN A 627 -3.69 9.46 -22.24
CA GLN A 627 -3.10 10.75 -22.59
C GLN A 627 -1.57 10.69 -22.63
N LYS A 628 -0.99 11.01 -23.77
CA LYS A 628 0.45 11.05 -23.99
C LYS A 628 0.84 12.01 -25.13
N MET A 629 2.07 12.47 -25.10
CA MET A 629 2.66 13.37 -26.07
C MET A 629 4.07 12.91 -26.46
N ARG A 630 4.42 12.98 -27.73
CA ARG A 630 5.81 12.88 -28.18
C ARG A 630 6.49 14.22 -27.99
N CYS A 631 7.71 14.22 -27.44
CA CYS A 631 8.40 15.45 -27.05
C CYS A 631 9.47 15.90 -28.03
N THR A 632 9.83 15.08 -29.02
CA THR A 632 10.86 15.43 -30.02
C THR A 632 10.34 16.50 -30.96
N GLY A 633 10.96 17.70 -30.93
CA GLY A 633 10.61 18.82 -31.79
C GLY A 633 9.33 19.58 -31.39
N VAL A 634 8.82 19.36 -30.17
CA VAL A 634 7.63 20.05 -29.64
C VAL A 634 7.99 21.46 -29.19
N SER A 635 7.17 22.45 -29.54
CA SER A 635 7.32 23.82 -29.05
C SER A 635 6.77 23.99 -27.62
N ASP A 636 7.15 25.08 -26.96
CA ASP A 636 6.63 25.40 -25.62
C ASP A 636 5.11 25.61 -25.63
N GLU A 637 4.57 26.18 -26.71
CA GLU A 637 3.13 26.39 -26.88
C GLU A 637 2.37 25.06 -26.98
N GLU A 638 2.89 24.09 -27.76
CA GLU A 638 2.29 22.75 -27.88
C GLU A 638 2.36 21.99 -26.56
N LEU A 639 3.47 22.14 -25.83
CA LEU A 639 3.59 21.58 -24.48
C LEU A 639 2.55 22.19 -23.54
N ASP A 640 2.39 23.52 -23.54
CA ASP A 640 1.44 24.21 -22.68
C ASP A 640 -0.02 23.85 -23.02
N GLU A 641 -0.36 23.68 -24.30
CA GLU A 641 -1.66 23.17 -24.72
C GLU A 641 -1.91 21.77 -24.17
N PHE A 642 -0.93 20.85 -24.31
CA PHE A 642 -1.04 19.52 -23.73
C PHE A 642 -1.21 19.54 -22.22
N LEU A 643 -0.41 20.34 -21.51
CA LEU A 643 -0.52 20.51 -20.06
C LEU A 643 -1.87 21.11 -19.64
N GLY A 644 -2.48 21.96 -20.51
CA GLY A 644 -3.81 22.50 -20.32
C GLY A 644 -4.90 21.42 -20.21
N THR A 645 -4.73 20.29 -20.89
CA THR A 645 -5.69 19.19 -20.92
C THR A 645 -5.57 18.22 -19.74
N VAL A 646 -4.49 18.32 -18.92
CA VAL A 646 -4.24 17.40 -17.80
C VAL A 646 -5.26 17.60 -16.70
N SER A 647 -5.91 16.53 -16.29
CA SER A 647 -6.85 16.51 -15.17
C SER A 647 -6.62 15.32 -14.24
N ALA A 648 -7.22 15.38 -13.04
CA ALA A 648 -7.14 14.34 -12.02
C ALA A 648 -8.51 14.08 -11.41
N ASP A 649 -9.55 14.16 -12.22
CA ASP A 649 -10.93 14.09 -11.75
C ASP A 649 -11.48 12.66 -11.76
N GLY A 650 -12.25 12.33 -10.73
CA GLY A 650 -13.07 11.14 -10.66
C GLY A 650 -12.31 9.82 -10.44
N GLY A 651 -13.05 8.74 -10.53
CA GLY A 651 -12.60 7.36 -10.47
C GLY A 651 -13.47 6.49 -11.38
N PRO A 652 -13.27 5.16 -11.41
CA PRO A 652 -14.01 4.27 -12.33
C PRO A 652 -15.52 4.27 -12.12
N LEU A 653 -16.02 4.63 -10.94
CA LEU A 653 -17.47 4.74 -10.66
C LEU A 653 -18.01 6.16 -10.83
N SER A 654 -17.17 7.16 -11.17
CA SER A 654 -17.62 8.53 -11.44
C SER A 654 -18.29 8.66 -12.81
N GLY A 655 -19.14 9.68 -13.00
CA GLY A 655 -19.75 10.01 -14.30
C GLY A 655 -18.82 10.78 -15.27
N VAL A 656 -17.55 11.05 -14.89
CA VAL A 656 -16.62 11.80 -15.74
C VAL A 656 -16.13 10.97 -16.92
N LYS A 657 -15.77 11.64 -18.00
CA LYS A 657 -15.29 10.98 -19.23
C LYS A 657 -13.90 10.38 -19.01
N ASN A 658 -12.96 11.21 -18.62
CA ASN A 658 -11.58 10.84 -18.36
C ASN A 658 -11.37 10.87 -16.85
N TRP A 659 -10.95 9.78 -16.27
CA TRP A 659 -10.83 9.56 -14.84
C TRP A 659 -9.47 8.98 -14.50
N THR A 660 -9.08 9.08 -13.24
CA THR A 660 -7.80 8.59 -12.72
C THR A 660 -8.05 7.80 -11.44
N VAL A 661 -7.27 6.76 -11.18
CA VAL A 661 -7.18 6.12 -9.88
C VAL A 661 -6.00 6.74 -9.15
N HIS A 662 -6.25 7.28 -7.96
CA HIS A 662 -5.19 7.75 -7.07
C HIS A 662 -4.66 6.59 -6.24
N SER A 663 -3.43 6.71 -5.75
CA SER A 663 -2.86 5.80 -4.77
C SER A 663 -2.67 6.51 -3.43
N SER A 664 -2.54 5.75 -2.35
CA SER A 664 -2.14 6.26 -1.04
C SER A 664 -1.39 5.18 -0.26
N ALA A 665 -0.28 5.57 0.36
CA ALA A 665 0.43 4.78 1.37
C ALA A 665 0.53 5.53 2.72
N HIS A 666 -0.14 6.69 2.85
CA HIS A 666 -0.05 7.63 3.96
C HIS A 666 -1.42 7.86 4.60
N GLN A 667 -1.94 6.88 5.34
CA GLN A 667 -3.23 6.99 6.02
C GLN A 667 -3.05 7.62 7.40
N MET A 668 -3.88 8.64 7.76
CA MET A 668 -3.79 9.33 9.04
C MET A 668 -5.14 9.96 9.47
N GLY A 669 -5.26 10.33 10.73
CA GLY A 669 -6.33 11.17 11.26
C GLY A 669 -7.63 10.50 11.64
N SER A 670 -7.82 9.19 11.41
CA SER A 670 -9.11 8.51 11.62
C SER A 670 -9.56 8.38 13.09
N CYS A 671 -8.71 8.73 14.06
CA CYS A 671 -9.02 8.85 15.49
C CYS A 671 -8.25 10.05 16.06
N ARG A 672 -8.35 11.20 15.38
CA ARG A 672 -7.51 12.37 15.63
C ARG A 672 -7.57 12.87 17.08
N MET A 673 -6.49 13.47 17.51
CA MET A 673 -6.43 14.25 18.75
C MET A 673 -7.37 15.45 18.70
N GLY A 674 -7.91 15.86 19.84
CA GLY A 674 -8.69 17.07 20.00
C GLY A 674 -8.75 17.49 21.46
N ILE A 675 -9.07 18.77 21.69
CA ILE A 675 -9.12 19.36 23.06
C ILE A 675 -10.34 18.92 23.88
N ASN A 676 -11.30 18.27 23.25
CA ASN A 676 -12.49 17.72 23.88
C ASN A 676 -13.08 16.57 23.01
N GLU A 677 -14.05 15.86 23.56
CA GLU A 677 -14.70 14.72 22.92
C GLU A 677 -15.47 15.03 21.63
N LYS A 678 -15.80 16.29 21.37
CA LYS A 678 -16.48 16.73 20.14
C LYS A 678 -15.51 16.94 18.99
N GLU A 679 -14.26 17.28 19.29
CA GLU A 679 -13.24 17.62 18.29
C GLU A 679 -12.28 16.47 17.99
N GLY A 680 -12.10 15.52 18.94
CA GLY A 680 -11.23 14.38 18.78
C GLY A 680 -11.79 13.07 19.33
N ALA A 681 -11.22 11.96 18.88
CA ALA A 681 -11.49 10.64 19.45
C ALA A 681 -10.63 10.39 20.71
N VAL A 682 -9.48 11.04 20.78
CA VAL A 682 -8.51 10.98 21.87
C VAL A 682 -8.10 12.40 22.29
N ASP A 683 -7.59 12.53 23.51
CA ASP A 683 -7.04 13.77 24.04
C ASP A 683 -5.60 14.03 23.50
N GLU A 684 -4.97 15.10 23.93
CA GLU A 684 -3.60 15.48 23.57
C GLU A 684 -2.53 14.48 24.01
N ASN A 685 -2.86 13.60 24.96
CA ASN A 685 -2.00 12.52 25.43
C ASN A 685 -2.27 11.20 24.70
N GLY A 686 -3.12 11.20 23.68
CA GLY A 686 -3.53 10.01 22.94
C GLY A 686 -4.51 9.11 23.73
N GLU A 687 -5.03 9.51 24.89
CA GLU A 687 -5.97 8.73 25.68
C GLU A 687 -7.40 8.92 25.17
N SER A 688 -8.16 7.83 25.03
CA SER A 688 -9.55 7.86 24.58
C SER A 688 -10.43 8.74 25.50
N TRP A 689 -11.29 9.58 24.91
CA TRP A 689 -12.29 10.34 25.66
C TRP A 689 -13.34 9.47 26.37
N GLU A 690 -13.57 8.24 25.86
CA GLU A 690 -14.59 7.34 26.40
C GLU A 690 -14.05 6.32 27.42
N ALA A 691 -12.78 5.89 27.28
CA ALA A 691 -12.23 4.78 28.05
C ALA A 691 -10.87 5.12 28.69
N GLN A 692 -10.82 5.15 30.02
CA GLN A 692 -9.60 5.32 30.80
C GLN A 692 -8.64 4.15 30.57
N GLY A 693 -7.35 4.42 30.41
CA GLY A 693 -6.31 3.42 30.19
C GLY A 693 -6.24 2.88 28.75
N LEU A 694 -7.07 3.41 27.83
CA LEU A 694 -7.00 3.15 26.41
C LEU A 694 -6.30 4.32 25.70
N TYR A 695 -5.19 4.04 25.04
CA TYR A 695 -4.41 5.01 24.27
C TYR A 695 -4.37 4.63 22.79
N VAL A 696 -4.19 5.62 21.93
CA VAL A 696 -3.93 5.42 20.51
C VAL A 696 -2.55 5.98 20.19
N CYS A 697 -1.68 5.17 19.57
CA CYS A 697 -0.30 5.51 19.26
C CYS A 697 0.07 5.15 17.81
N ASP A 698 -0.73 5.56 16.83
CA ASP A 698 -0.43 5.40 15.41
C ASP A 698 -0.84 6.66 14.62
N ALA A 699 -0.75 6.62 13.31
CA ALA A 699 -1.08 7.76 12.47
C ALA A 699 -2.53 8.24 12.60
N SER A 700 -3.44 7.45 13.16
CA SER A 700 -4.84 7.84 13.32
C SER A 700 -5.04 9.02 14.26
N VAL A 701 -4.08 9.29 15.17
CA VAL A 701 -4.16 10.44 16.11
C VAL A 701 -3.80 11.78 15.52
N LEU A 702 -3.13 11.80 14.35
CA LEU A 702 -2.67 13.05 13.74
C LEU A 702 -3.85 13.97 13.42
N PRO A 703 -3.76 15.29 13.75
CA PRO A 703 -4.89 16.22 13.61
C PRO A 703 -5.34 16.44 12.18
N SER A 704 -4.39 16.46 11.23
CA SER A 704 -4.63 16.63 9.79
C SER A 704 -3.50 16.01 8.98
N ALA A 705 -3.55 16.15 7.65
CA ALA A 705 -2.50 15.70 6.73
C ALA A 705 -1.15 16.36 7.02
N VAL A 706 -0.06 15.60 6.96
CA VAL A 706 1.32 16.10 7.15
C VAL A 706 1.82 16.84 5.88
N GLY A 707 1.48 16.32 4.70
CA GLY A 707 1.95 16.84 3.41
C GLY A 707 3.25 16.22 2.90
N PHE A 708 3.91 15.40 3.72
CA PHE A 708 5.13 14.67 3.42
C PHE A 708 5.05 13.24 3.97
N ASN A 709 6.05 12.39 3.69
CA ASN A 709 6.13 11.02 4.19
C ASN A 709 6.06 11.00 5.73
N PRO A 710 5.03 10.38 6.35
CA PRO A 710 4.67 10.68 7.74
C PRO A 710 5.40 9.83 8.79
N MET A 711 6.32 8.92 8.41
CA MET A 711 6.93 7.96 9.34
C MET A 711 7.58 8.62 10.57
N ILE A 712 8.39 9.64 10.37
CA ILE A 712 9.06 10.39 11.46
C ILE A 712 8.03 11.05 12.38
N THR A 713 7.02 11.69 11.80
CA THR A 713 5.90 12.33 12.52
C THR A 713 5.16 11.32 13.40
N ILE A 714 4.81 10.17 12.86
CA ILE A 714 4.09 9.11 13.57
C ILE A 714 4.92 8.60 14.75
N MET A 715 6.20 8.32 14.52
CA MET A 715 7.10 7.80 15.55
C MET A 715 7.37 8.83 16.66
N ALA A 716 7.58 10.10 16.31
CA ALA A 716 7.79 11.16 17.29
C ALA A 716 6.54 11.40 18.16
N THR A 717 5.35 11.40 17.55
CA THR A 717 4.08 11.51 18.27
C THR A 717 3.88 10.33 19.22
N ALA A 718 4.12 9.10 18.74
CA ALA A 718 4.03 7.89 19.56
C ALA A 718 5.05 7.89 20.72
N TYR A 719 6.24 8.44 20.51
CA TYR A 719 7.27 8.59 21.54
C TYR A 719 6.80 9.53 22.65
N CYS A 720 6.26 10.71 22.33
CA CYS A 720 5.71 11.64 23.30
C CYS A 720 4.57 11.02 24.11
N ILE A 721 3.60 10.36 23.44
CA ILE A 721 2.48 9.68 24.10
C ILE A 721 2.98 8.60 25.07
N SER A 722 3.83 7.70 24.60
CA SER A 722 4.31 6.56 25.40
C SER A 722 5.21 6.98 26.56
N LYS A 723 6.02 8.03 26.40
CA LYS A 723 6.81 8.65 27.47
C LYS A 723 5.91 9.24 28.56
N GLY A 724 4.83 9.93 28.16
CA GLY A 724 3.81 10.44 29.08
C GLY A 724 3.12 9.30 29.85
N ILE A 725 2.79 8.18 29.20
CA ILE A 725 2.22 6.98 29.86
C ILE A 725 3.20 6.43 30.89
N ALA A 726 4.47 6.21 30.53
CA ALA A 726 5.49 5.68 31.41
C ALA A 726 5.69 6.56 32.67
N ALA A 727 5.69 7.88 32.51
CA ALA A 727 5.82 8.83 33.60
C ALA A 727 4.62 8.78 34.60
N ARG A 728 3.40 8.68 34.05
CA ARG A 728 2.18 8.55 34.90
C ARG A 728 2.13 7.23 35.64
N THR A 729 2.51 6.13 35.01
CA THR A 729 2.52 4.81 35.65
C THR A 729 3.54 4.73 36.79
N LYS A 730 4.74 5.31 36.65
CA LYS A 730 5.73 5.37 37.73
C LYS A 730 5.22 6.15 38.96
N LYS A 731 4.55 7.28 38.75
CA LYS A 731 3.96 8.07 39.84
C LYS A 731 2.91 7.28 40.63
N SER A 732 2.08 6.48 39.96
CA SER A 732 1.04 5.66 40.62
C SER A 732 1.58 4.46 41.40
N ILE A 733 2.82 4.04 41.16
CA ILE A 733 3.49 2.97 41.93
C ILE A 733 4.20 3.54 43.15
N SER A 734 4.63 4.82 43.12
CA SER A 734 5.33 5.49 44.19
C SER A 734 4.40 6.23 45.18
N SER A 735 3.12 6.36 44.85
CA SER A 735 2.04 6.85 45.73
C SER A 735 1.26 5.67 46.35
#